data_f71062ff5aac1d99ef36c9758d58fe56
#
_entry.id   f71062ff5aac1d99ef36c9758d58fe56
#
_cell.length_a   1.000
_cell.length_b   1.000
_cell.length_c   1.000
_cell.angle_alpha   90.00
_cell.angle_beta   90.00
_cell.angle_gamma   90.00
#
_symmetry.space_group_name_H-M   'P 1'
#
loop_
_entity.id
_entity.type
_entity.pdbx_description
1 polymer ?
#
loop_
_entity_poly.entity_id
_entity_poly.type
_entity_poly.pdbx_seq_one_letter_code
_entity_poly.pdbx_strand_id
1 'polypeptide(L)'
;MHQLADNDVEAPNFIPLIWQGDGPNPSPNYSGRGTLYGVSGIPHSQWQGHMDDVGGGTTYPRYLNHYNELSPVEAPMEIATIMNIVGSNLEVTAEVTMTDDITTTNNKMILLVTYDFTPDQTPDYFASVTSYEEMNFPLTSNGETGMYSATLNYDASWDLTKIHGVAIVQTFSGDKRIHQAGITAFSGLVPLLSTNITEGPASLGVQFRSISLPQIGIDTWEWDFDGDGVYDSTEEDPYYLYEEEGVYDVTLRIGNDGEYAETTVTGLITVTDASNVSGIVSGVWTGANGPYFVSEDIEVAAGDQLTLESGTDVFFAADAQLLVHGKITADASDGREGPIDLTAEESWKGILISNSQEENKIIDCRISKATESAIAVEGDSHVEIIRNRISENSSTAMGAAINIVESNNVLIRENIIANNFSLNSTGGIVCDASIPEITNNVIANNTGTYGAFILKSGANVTLVNNTIANNESTNGSPFLFYVFQAYPEIENSIIIDDGTLFFAPFGDPIISYTCLTGGFDGTGNIDSDPMFTAPTAGNGHEFDGVAADWTLADGSPCIDTGNPAAEYNDTDGSANDMGAYGGPNGMIPTSIGDEVTEVAVVNSLRNYPNPFNPVTNIAFNVNVSGNVVIEIYNSRGQKVSSLTDDYYAAGEHNIIWDGTNDRGDNVASGIYLYKMKAGGRYTSTKKMILLK
;
A
#
# COMPACT_ATOMS: atom_id res chain seq x y z
N MET A 1 28.92 13.85 -25.30
CA MET A 1 29.48 14.20 -23.97
C MET A 1 29.13 13.16 -22.94
N HIS A 2 27.85 12.79 -22.77
CA HIS A 2 27.40 11.78 -21.81
C HIS A 2 28.25 10.49 -21.86
N GLN A 3 28.48 9.90 -23.04
CA GLN A 3 29.32 8.72 -23.19
C GLN A 3 30.80 8.91 -22.80
N LEU A 4 31.35 10.13 -22.87
CA LEU A 4 32.69 10.43 -22.38
C LEU A 4 32.71 10.58 -20.85
N ALA A 5 31.70 11.21 -20.27
CA ALA A 5 31.60 11.41 -18.85
C ALA A 5 31.42 10.08 -18.07
N ASP A 6 30.69 9.13 -18.67
CA ASP A 6 30.44 7.80 -18.08
C ASP A 6 31.56 6.78 -18.37
N ASN A 7 32.62 7.17 -19.06
CA ASN A 7 33.68 6.25 -19.51
C ASN A 7 35.04 6.60 -18.87
N ASP A 8 35.19 6.27 -17.60
CA ASP A 8 36.43 6.47 -16.82
C ASP A 8 37.66 5.76 -17.42
N VAL A 9 37.49 4.79 -18.30
CA VAL A 9 38.58 4.07 -18.94
C VAL A 9 39.11 4.84 -20.13
N GLU A 10 38.25 5.47 -20.94
CA GLU A 10 38.64 6.23 -22.14
C GLU A 10 38.85 7.72 -21.86
N ALA A 11 38.21 8.28 -20.85
CA ALA A 11 38.28 9.71 -20.50
C ALA A 11 38.34 9.97 -18.98
N PRO A 12 39.35 9.48 -18.26
CA PRO A 12 39.39 9.46 -16.81
C PRO A 12 39.43 10.83 -16.11
N ASN A 13 39.69 11.91 -16.81
CA ASN A 13 39.80 13.27 -16.26
C ASN A 13 38.87 14.26 -16.95
N PHE A 14 37.75 13.78 -17.49
CA PHE A 14 36.80 14.62 -18.20
C PHE A 14 35.76 15.22 -17.27
N ILE A 15 35.74 16.54 -17.12
CA ILE A 15 34.75 17.29 -16.33
C ILE A 15 33.81 17.99 -17.33
N PRO A 16 32.61 17.48 -17.58
CA PRO A 16 31.63 18.11 -18.43
C PRO A 16 30.92 19.24 -17.69
N LEU A 17 30.64 20.34 -18.37
CA LEU A 17 29.83 21.44 -17.86
C LEU A 17 28.83 21.86 -18.91
N ILE A 18 27.57 21.92 -18.55
CA ILE A 18 26.49 22.38 -19.41
C ILE A 18 25.98 23.74 -18.96
N TRP A 19 26.13 24.75 -19.83
CA TRP A 19 25.52 26.05 -19.65
C TRP A 19 24.22 26.11 -20.42
N GLN A 20 23.12 25.88 -19.74
CA GLN A 20 21.79 25.76 -20.36
C GLN A 20 21.17 27.15 -20.57
N GLY A 21 20.66 27.41 -21.79
CA GLY A 21 20.04 28.70 -22.14
C GLY A 21 18.54 28.72 -22.17
N ASP A 22 17.91 27.55 -22.30
CA ASP A 22 16.46 27.34 -22.40
C ASP A 22 16.02 26.18 -21.52
N GLY A 23 14.72 26.06 -21.30
CA GLY A 23 14.15 25.03 -20.44
C GLY A 23 13.82 25.52 -19.04
N PRO A 24 13.38 24.63 -18.15
CA PRO A 24 12.87 24.99 -16.84
C PRO A 24 13.93 25.51 -15.86
N ASN A 25 15.22 25.13 -16.06
CA ASN A 25 16.32 25.48 -15.15
C ASN A 25 17.47 26.17 -15.93
N PRO A 26 17.32 27.43 -16.37
CA PRO A 26 18.34 28.12 -17.15
C PRO A 26 19.58 28.41 -16.27
N SER A 27 20.77 28.15 -16.81
CA SER A 27 22.04 28.46 -16.12
C SER A 27 22.24 29.97 -15.97
N PRO A 28 22.79 30.43 -14.83
CA PRO A 28 23.07 31.83 -14.61
C PRO A 28 24.09 32.36 -15.65
N ASN A 29 23.91 33.62 -16.07
CA ASN A 29 24.76 34.32 -17.05
C ASN A 29 25.02 33.56 -18.37
N TYR A 30 24.06 32.76 -18.85
CA TYR A 30 24.15 32.05 -20.12
C TYR A 30 24.57 32.96 -21.28
N SER A 31 23.93 34.14 -21.41
CA SER A 31 24.23 35.12 -22.46
C SER A 31 25.65 35.71 -22.35
N GLY A 32 26.14 35.91 -21.13
CA GLY A 32 27.50 36.41 -20.88
C GLY A 32 28.56 35.39 -21.30
N ARG A 33 28.35 34.13 -20.98
CA ARG A 33 29.24 33.03 -21.39
C ARG A 33 29.19 32.83 -22.90
N GLY A 34 28.02 32.85 -23.53
CA GLY A 34 27.88 32.81 -24.97
C GLY A 34 28.64 33.94 -25.66
N THR A 35 28.60 35.15 -25.09
CA THR A 35 29.38 36.30 -25.61
C THR A 35 30.89 36.10 -25.43
N LEU A 36 31.33 35.58 -24.28
CA LEU A 36 32.75 35.29 -24.02
C LEU A 36 33.37 34.37 -25.09
N TYR A 37 32.63 33.31 -25.46
CA TYR A 37 33.11 32.30 -26.42
C TYR A 37 32.68 32.59 -27.85
N GLY A 38 31.92 33.65 -28.12
CA GLY A 38 31.45 33.98 -29.46
C GLY A 38 30.47 32.96 -30.04
N VAL A 39 29.61 32.37 -29.20
CA VAL A 39 28.62 31.37 -29.62
C VAL A 39 27.69 31.93 -30.68
N SER A 40 27.72 31.34 -31.86
CA SER A 40 26.95 31.79 -33.04
C SER A 40 25.77 30.85 -33.41
N GLY A 41 25.65 29.74 -32.71
CA GLY A 41 24.60 28.74 -32.92
C GLY A 41 24.62 27.67 -31.81
N ILE A 42 23.54 26.93 -31.69
CA ILE A 42 23.38 25.83 -30.72
C ILE A 42 22.96 24.55 -31.45
N PRO A 43 23.39 23.36 -31.01
CA PRO A 43 24.33 23.09 -29.90
C PRO A 43 25.76 23.55 -30.20
N HIS A 44 26.48 23.98 -29.17
CA HIS A 44 27.86 24.45 -29.23
C HIS A 44 28.63 23.86 -28.04
N SER A 45 29.74 23.17 -28.28
CA SER A 45 30.65 22.68 -27.23
C SER A 45 31.98 23.41 -27.28
N GLN A 46 32.52 23.75 -26.11
CA GLN A 46 33.84 24.35 -25.92
C GLN A 46 34.76 23.39 -25.19
N TRP A 47 35.98 23.22 -25.68
CA TRP A 47 36.99 22.33 -25.12
C TRP A 47 38.16 23.15 -24.59
N GLN A 48 38.40 23.08 -23.27
CA GLN A 48 39.36 23.92 -22.55
C GLN A 48 39.29 25.42 -22.93
N GLY A 49 38.14 25.91 -23.37
CA GLY A 49 37.89 27.33 -23.66
C GLY A 49 38.38 27.83 -25.03
N HIS A 50 39.14 27.05 -25.79
CA HIS A 50 39.72 27.50 -27.04
C HIS A 50 39.47 26.60 -28.27
N MET A 51 38.94 25.41 -28.10
CA MET A 51 38.46 24.56 -29.22
C MET A 51 36.92 24.51 -29.15
N ASP A 52 36.28 24.54 -30.32
CA ASP A 52 34.83 24.56 -30.38
C ASP A 52 34.25 23.64 -31.46
N ASP A 53 33.04 23.17 -31.22
CA ASP A 53 32.18 22.45 -32.12
C ASP A 53 30.79 23.08 -32.19
N VAL A 54 30.34 23.39 -33.41
CA VAL A 54 29.01 24.00 -33.62
C VAL A 54 28.16 23.07 -34.52
N GLY A 55 26.93 22.81 -34.08
CA GLY A 55 25.92 22.07 -34.84
C GLY A 55 25.69 20.64 -34.38
N GLY A 56 24.54 20.07 -34.73
CA GLY A 56 24.01 18.81 -34.25
C GLY A 56 24.54 17.52 -34.87
N GLY A 57 25.66 17.57 -35.61
CA GLY A 57 26.26 16.40 -36.30
C GLY A 57 27.45 15.78 -35.58
N THR A 58 27.75 16.21 -34.36
CA THR A 58 28.91 15.75 -33.59
C THR A 58 28.66 14.37 -32.97
N THR A 59 29.65 13.51 -33.17
CA THR A 59 29.59 12.12 -32.69
C THR A 59 30.63 11.88 -31.61
N TYR A 60 30.41 10.85 -30.80
CA TYR A 60 31.36 10.40 -29.77
C TYR A 60 32.82 10.34 -30.26
N PRO A 61 33.17 9.78 -31.44
CA PRO A 61 34.54 9.76 -31.91
C PRO A 61 35.18 11.14 -32.07
N ARG A 62 34.41 12.18 -32.42
CA ARG A 62 34.93 13.54 -32.54
C ARG A 62 35.26 14.16 -31.19
N TYR A 63 34.37 13.97 -30.21
CA TYR A 63 34.61 14.40 -28.81
C TYR A 63 35.79 13.65 -28.19
N LEU A 64 35.89 12.34 -28.40
CA LEU A 64 37.05 11.55 -27.97
C LEU A 64 38.36 12.03 -28.58
N ASN A 65 38.37 12.48 -29.86
CA ASN A 65 39.55 13.08 -30.48
C ASN A 65 39.95 14.37 -29.79
N HIS A 66 39.03 15.27 -29.47
CA HIS A 66 39.35 16.50 -28.73
C HIS A 66 39.91 16.18 -27.34
N TYR A 67 39.31 15.23 -26.65
CA TYR A 67 39.83 14.77 -25.35
C TYR A 67 41.26 14.24 -25.49
N ASN A 68 41.53 13.35 -26.42
CA ASN A 68 42.85 12.78 -26.65
C ASN A 68 43.92 13.80 -27.10
N GLU A 69 43.53 14.91 -27.74
CA GLU A 69 44.42 16.01 -28.11
C GLU A 69 44.78 16.87 -26.89
N LEU A 70 43.83 17.06 -25.94
CA LEU A 70 43.98 17.95 -24.80
C LEU A 70 44.51 17.25 -23.55
N SER A 71 44.18 15.99 -23.35
CA SER A 71 44.52 15.25 -22.12
C SER A 71 46.05 15.10 -21.87
N PRO A 72 46.95 15.06 -22.87
CA PRO A 72 48.38 15.03 -22.63
C PRO A 72 48.99 16.37 -22.26
N VAL A 73 48.20 17.48 -22.28
CA VAL A 73 48.72 18.81 -21.93
C VAL A 73 48.79 18.92 -20.42
N GLU A 74 50.01 19.02 -19.90
CA GLU A 74 50.19 19.21 -18.45
C GLU A 74 49.59 20.55 -17.98
N ALA A 75 48.83 20.51 -16.91
CA ALA A 75 48.27 21.69 -16.31
C ALA A 75 49.35 22.42 -15.46
N PRO A 76 49.40 23.75 -15.49
CA PRO A 76 50.38 24.53 -14.70
C PRO A 76 50.03 24.64 -13.21
N MET A 77 49.05 23.90 -12.73
CA MET A 77 48.61 23.92 -11.34
C MET A 77 47.84 22.65 -10.96
N GLU A 78 47.82 22.37 -9.68
CA GLU A 78 46.91 21.42 -9.05
C GLU A 78 45.78 22.18 -8.37
N ILE A 79 44.55 21.66 -8.42
CA ILE A 79 43.35 22.21 -7.75
C ILE A 79 42.71 21.11 -6.92
N ALA A 80 42.74 21.29 -5.58
CA ALA A 80 41.95 20.50 -4.67
C ALA A 80 40.63 21.25 -4.36
N THR A 81 39.48 20.60 -4.51
CA THR A 81 38.17 21.21 -4.31
C THR A 81 37.46 20.55 -3.14
N ILE A 82 36.81 21.33 -2.30
CA ILE A 82 35.98 20.87 -1.17
C ILE A 82 34.62 21.55 -1.29
N MET A 83 33.56 20.84 -0.92
CA MET A 83 32.21 21.41 -0.88
C MET A 83 31.52 21.01 0.43
N ASN A 84 30.94 21.99 1.13
CA ASN A 84 30.25 21.79 2.40
C ASN A 84 28.87 22.46 2.37
N ILE A 85 27.94 21.95 3.17
CA ILE A 85 26.66 22.62 3.42
C ILE A 85 26.86 23.63 4.55
N VAL A 86 26.50 24.90 4.29
CA VAL A 86 26.57 25.98 5.28
C VAL A 86 25.20 26.66 5.35
N GLY A 87 24.38 26.28 6.33
CA GLY A 87 22.99 26.71 6.42
C GLY A 87 22.17 26.20 5.22
N SER A 88 21.56 27.11 4.45
CA SER A 88 20.80 26.79 3.23
C SER A 88 21.60 26.94 1.94
N ASN A 89 22.93 27.00 2.02
CA ASN A 89 23.82 27.23 0.88
C ASN A 89 24.93 26.18 0.86
N LEU A 90 25.65 26.14 -0.27
CA LEU A 90 26.86 25.35 -0.45
C LEU A 90 28.08 26.27 -0.43
N GLU A 91 29.07 25.95 0.37
CA GLU A 91 30.39 26.59 0.31
C GLU A 91 31.30 25.70 -0.54
N VAL A 92 31.73 26.21 -1.69
CA VAL A 92 32.73 25.57 -2.56
C VAL A 92 34.05 26.25 -2.33
N THR A 93 35.06 25.47 -1.93
CA THR A 93 36.43 25.96 -1.66
C THR A 93 37.40 25.23 -2.59
N ALA A 94 38.34 26.00 -3.18
CA ALA A 94 39.42 25.47 -3.99
C ALA A 94 40.75 25.88 -3.41
N GLU A 95 41.62 24.92 -3.12
CA GLU A 95 43.02 25.13 -2.84
C GLU A 95 43.84 24.92 -4.10
N VAL A 96 44.62 25.90 -4.50
CA VAL A 96 45.42 25.86 -5.72
C VAL A 96 46.89 25.90 -5.41
N THR A 97 47.66 25.00 -6.00
CA THR A 97 49.12 24.99 -5.98
C THR A 97 49.65 25.10 -7.40
N MET A 98 50.40 26.16 -7.69
CA MET A 98 51.06 26.34 -8.98
C MET A 98 52.23 25.37 -9.13
N THR A 99 52.24 24.61 -10.22
CA THR A 99 53.27 23.63 -10.58
C THR A 99 54.17 24.13 -11.71
N ASP A 100 53.74 25.18 -12.41
CA ASP A 100 54.50 25.86 -13.48
C ASP A 100 54.07 27.34 -13.58
N ASP A 101 54.83 28.14 -14.28
CA ASP A 101 54.53 29.56 -14.51
C ASP A 101 53.46 29.75 -15.58
N ILE A 102 52.53 30.69 -15.38
CA ILE A 102 51.58 31.14 -16.39
C ILE A 102 51.86 32.58 -16.82
N THR A 103 51.80 32.85 -18.10
CA THR A 103 52.08 34.19 -18.68
C THR A 103 50.81 34.92 -19.11
N THR A 104 49.66 34.30 -18.98
CA THR A 104 48.37 34.89 -19.31
C THR A 104 47.94 35.93 -18.28
N THR A 105 47.12 36.89 -18.73
CA THR A 105 46.60 37.96 -17.89
C THR A 105 45.08 37.93 -17.86
N ASN A 106 44.50 38.56 -16.86
CA ASN A 106 43.04 38.53 -16.61
C ASN A 106 42.53 37.11 -16.35
N ASN A 107 43.27 36.39 -15.50
CA ASN A 107 42.87 35.05 -15.07
C ASN A 107 41.84 35.17 -13.97
N LYS A 108 40.86 34.26 -14.00
CA LYS A 108 39.77 34.15 -13.03
C LYS A 108 39.74 32.75 -12.43
N MET A 109 39.46 32.70 -11.14
CA MET A 109 38.92 31.53 -10.48
C MET A 109 37.41 31.60 -10.64
N ILE A 110 36.79 30.49 -11.04
CA ILE A 110 35.35 30.32 -11.16
C ILE A 110 34.98 29.14 -10.27
N LEU A 111 34.24 29.42 -9.21
CA LEU A 111 33.65 28.40 -8.36
C LEU A 111 32.18 28.23 -8.75
N LEU A 112 31.74 27.02 -8.95
CA LEU A 112 30.36 26.78 -9.40
C LEU A 112 29.79 25.47 -8.83
N VAL A 113 28.48 25.39 -8.86
CA VAL A 113 27.72 24.20 -8.52
C VAL A 113 27.04 23.69 -9.78
N THR A 114 27.15 22.40 -10.03
CA THR A 114 26.37 21.69 -11.04
C THR A 114 25.37 20.75 -10.41
N TYR A 115 24.29 20.48 -11.12
CA TYR A 115 23.29 19.48 -10.78
C TYR A 115 22.94 18.62 -11.98
N ASP A 116 22.83 17.31 -11.76
CA ASP A 116 22.47 16.35 -12.78
C ASP A 116 20.95 16.13 -12.78
N PHE A 117 20.25 16.75 -13.72
CA PHE A 117 18.80 16.64 -13.87
C PHE A 117 18.33 15.33 -14.52
N THR A 118 19.23 14.39 -14.82
CA THR A 118 18.92 13.07 -15.36
C THR A 118 18.46 12.11 -14.25
N PRO A 119 17.49 11.18 -14.50
CA PRO A 119 16.72 10.98 -15.74
C PRO A 119 15.46 11.86 -15.84
N ASP A 120 15.25 12.80 -14.92
CA ASP A 120 13.97 13.47 -14.65
C ASP A 120 13.53 14.47 -15.73
N GLN A 121 14.41 14.80 -16.68
CA GLN A 121 14.12 15.76 -17.75
C GLN A 121 14.56 15.26 -19.13
N THR A 122 13.79 15.65 -20.14
CA THR A 122 14.09 15.37 -21.54
C THR A 122 14.24 16.68 -22.31
N PRO A 123 15.38 16.95 -22.97
CA PRO A 123 16.60 16.13 -23.02
C PRO A 123 17.35 16.09 -21.69
N ASP A 124 18.10 15.01 -21.48
CA ASP A 124 18.90 14.79 -20.27
C ASP A 124 19.92 15.92 -20.10
N TYR A 125 19.81 16.66 -18.99
CA TYR A 125 20.73 17.75 -18.62
C TYR A 125 21.72 17.25 -17.57
N PHE A 126 22.83 16.77 -18.03
CA PHE A 126 23.91 16.26 -17.23
C PHE A 126 24.87 17.41 -16.83
N ALA A 127 25.31 17.49 -15.57
CA ALA A 127 26.23 18.49 -15.04
C ALA A 127 25.87 19.96 -15.41
N SER A 128 24.58 20.32 -15.25
CA SER A 128 24.10 21.67 -15.56
C SER A 128 24.59 22.67 -14.50
N VAL A 129 25.19 23.76 -14.93
CA VAL A 129 25.61 24.86 -14.02
C VAL A 129 24.39 25.57 -13.48
N THR A 130 24.24 25.57 -12.16
CA THR A 130 23.09 26.13 -11.46
C THR A 130 23.39 27.38 -10.65
N SER A 131 24.62 27.51 -10.15
CA SER A 131 25.12 28.67 -9.42
C SER A 131 26.62 28.82 -9.63
N TYR A 132 27.14 30.04 -9.66
CA TYR A 132 28.58 30.27 -9.79
C TYR A 132 29.01 31.65 -9.29
N GLU A 133 30.31 31.79 -8.97
CA GLU A 133 30.96 33.05 -8.68
C GLU A 133 32.30 33.14 -9.40
N GLU A 134 32.64 34.34 -9.90
CA GLU A 134 33.91 34.65 -10.55
C GLU A 134 34.75 35.61 -9.68
N MET A 135 36.00 35.25 -9.40
CA MET A 135 36.93 36.06 -8.66
C MET A 135 38.28 36.17 -9.34
N ASN A 136 39.06 37.20 -8.99
CA ASN A 136 40.38 37.36 -9.58
C ASN A 136 41.30 36.21 -9.16
N PHE A 137 42.10 35.73 -10.12
CA PHE A 137 43.14 34.74 -9.88
C PHE A 137 44.53 35.38 -10.12
N PRO A 138 45.25 35.78 -9.06
CA PRO A 138 46.50 36.52 -9.19
C PRO A 138 47.74 35.63 -9.27
N LEU A 139 47.66 34.32 -8.99
CA LEU A 139 48.80 33.42 -8.97
C LEU A 139 49.34 33.23 -10.39
N THR A 140 50.68 33.33 -10.57
CA THR A 140 51.31 33.24 -11.86
C THR A 140 52.61 32.44 -11.85
N SER A 141 53.19 32.15 -10.70
CA SER A 141 54.53 31.57 -10.59
C SER A 141 54.51 30.21 -9.91
N ASN A 142 55.35 29.32 -10.34
CA ASN A 142 55.54 28.00 -9.75
C ASN A 142 55.79 28.08 -8.23
N GLY A 143 55.11 27.25 -7.45
CA GLY A 143 55.17 27.18 -6.01
C GLY A 143 54.29 28.18 -5.26
N GLU A 144 53.60 29.09 -5.94
CA GLU A 144 52.56 29.92 -5.31
C GLU A 144 51.33 29.07 -4.97
N THR A 145 50.70 29.37 -3.84
CA THR A 145 49.47 28.73 -3.35
C THR A 145 48.39 29.75 -3.06
N GLY A 146 47.14 29.38 -3.19
CA GLY A 146 46.00 30.24 -2.85
C GLY A 146 44.73 29.45 -2.55
N MET A 147 43.92 30.01 -1.67
CA MET A 147 42.62 29.45 -1.30
C MET A 147 41.52 30.40 -1.75
N TYR A 148 40.49 29.84 -2.37
CA TYR A 148 39.35 30.57 -2.93
C TYR A 148 38.06 29.90 -2.45
N SER A 149 37.11 30.67 -1.91
CA SER A 149 35.83 30.16 -1.43
C SER A 149 34.67 31.01 -1.94
N ALA A 150 33.56 30.37 -2.24
CA ALA A 150 32.29 31.00 -2.59
C ALA A 150 31.12 30.29 -1.90
N THR A 151 30.17 31.08 -1.43
CA THR A 151 28.89 30.58 -0.90
C THR A 151 27.86 30.65 -2.01
N LEU A 152 27.44 29.51 -2.49
CA LEU A 152 26.59 29.34 -3.67
C LEU A 152 25.22 28.77 -3.28
N ASN A 153 24.16 29.24 -3.95
CA ASN A 153 22.81 28.76 -3.71
C ASN A 153 22.57 27.41 -4.40
N TYR A 154 21.78 26.57 -3.76
CA TYR A 154 21.20 25.36 -4.35
C TYR A 154 19.74 25.23 -3.94
N ASP A 155 18.99 24.38 -4.62
CA ASP A 155 17.62 24.04 -4.22
C ASP A 155 17.69 22.91 -3.17
N ALA A 156 17.15 23.16 -1.99
CA ALA A 156 17.16 22.20 -0.88
C ALA A 156 16.37 20.90 -1.18
N SER A 157 15.55 20.89 -2.22
CA SER A 157 14.85 19.68 -2.69
C SER A 157 15.68 18.81 -3.62
N TRP A 158 16.90 19.23 -3.98
CA TRP A 158 17.75 18.46 -4.87
C TRP A 158 18.41 17.28 -4.16
N ASP A 159 18.57 16.20 -4.92
CA ASP A 159 19.37 15.06 -4.51
C ASP A 159 20.85 15.47 -4.39
N LEU A 160 21.37 15.47 -3.17
CA LEU A 160 22.73 15.91 -2.90
C LEU A 160 23.79 15.04 -3.59
N THR A 161 23.46 13.79 -3.94
CA THR A 161 24.38 12.90 -4.68
C THR A 161 24.59 13.34 -6.14
N LYS A 162 23.69 14.18 -6.65
CA LYS A 162 23.74 14.75 -8.01
C LYS A 162 24.35 16.15 -8.05
N ILE A 163 24.83 16.66 -6.91
CA ILE A 163 25.46 17.99 -6.81
C ILE A 163 26.97 17.85 -6.81
N HIS A 164 27.62 18.68 -7.63
CA HIS A 164 29.09 18.76 -7.65
C HIS A 164 29.54 20.21 -7.49
N GLY A 165 30.57 20.40 -6.69
CA GLY A 165 31.34 21.63 -6.64
C GLY A 165 32.47 21.59 -7.67
N VAL A 166 32.58 22.62 -8.49
CA VAL A 166 33.65 22.68 -9.52
C VAL A 166 34.39 23.99 -9.39
N ALA A 167 35.72 23.90 -9.46
CA ALA A 167 36.62 25.05 -9.54
C ALA A 167 37.32 25.07 -10.89
N ILE A 168 37.37 26.23 -11.54
CA ILE A 168 38.00 26.41 -12.85
C ILE A 168 38.93 27.64 -12.78
N VAL A 169 40.17 27.49 -13.23
CA VAL A 169 41.04 28.63 -13.52
C VAL A 169 41.06 28.90 -15.02
N GLN A 170 40.58 30.06 -15.42
CA GLN A 170 40.38 30.43 -16.82
C GLN A 170 40.91 31.84 -17.11
N THR A 171 41.59 32.01 -18.26
CA THR A 171 41.94 33.31 -18.83
C THR A 171 40.73 33.94 -19.52
N PHE A 172 40.39 35.19 -19.22
CA PHE A 172 39.30 35.93 -19.87
C PHE A 172 39.77 36.86 -20.98
N SER A 173 41.07 36.87 -21.29
CA SER A 173 41.68 37.59 -22.40
C SER A 173 42.37 36.61 -23.36
N GLY A 174 42.58 37.02 -24.59
CA GLY A 174 43.27 36.17 -25.58
C GLY A 174 42.50 34.94 -25.98
N ASP A 175 43.06 33.75 -25.78
CA ASP A 175 42.57 32.46 -26.23
C ASP A 175 41.45 31.85 -25.37
N LYS A 176 41.12 32.48 -24.22
CA LYS A 176 40.07 32.00 -23.28
C LYS A 176 40.41 30.66 -22.63
N ARG A 177 41.66 30.28 -22.57
CA ARG A 177 42.08 28.96 -22.10
C ARG A 177 41.65 28.70 -20.66
N ILE A 178 41.14 27.49 -20.44
CA ILE A 178 41.02 26.90 -19.11
C ILE A 178 42.37 26.25 -18.78
N HIS A 179 43.02 26.68 -17.72
CA HIS A 179 44.32 26.17 -17.27
C HIS A 179 44.20 24.85 -16.54
N GLN A 180 43.18 24.76 -15.64
CA GLN A 180 42.86 23.56 -14.87
C GLN A 180 41.45 23.65 -14.35
N ALA A 181 40.85 22.50 -14.06
CA ALA A 181 39.62 22.40 -13.31
C ALA A 181 39.73 21.31 -12.23
N GLY A 182 39.06 21.51 -11.12
CA GLY A 182 38.87 20.51 -10.08
C GLY A 182 37.38 20.29 -9.87
N ILE A 183 37.01 19.08 -9.53
CA ILE A 183 35.62 18.71 -9.19
C ILE A 183 35.62 17.99 -7.85
N THR A 184 34.58 18.20 -7.07
CA THR A 184 34.33 17.46 -5.82
C THR A 184 32.86 17.15 -5.67
N ALA A 185 32.59 16.00 -5.08
CA ALA A 185 31.34 15.72 -4.39
C ALA A 185 31.46 16.15 -2.91
N PHE A 186 30.49 15.83 -2.09
CA PHE A 186 30.62 16.07 -0.64
C PHE A 186 31.80 15.29 -0.07
N SER A 187 32.68 15.98 0.69
CA SER A 187 33.93 15.40 1.22
C SER A 187 33.91 15.09 2.71
N GLY A 188 32.82 15.41 3.40
CA GLY A 188 32.64 15.09 4.82
C GLY A 188 31.50 14.10 5.02
N LEU A 189 31.43 13.52 6.24
CA LEU A 189 30.28 12.73 6.64
C LEU A 189 29.06 13.64 6.77
N VAL A 190 28.04 13.40 5.98
CA VAL A 190 26.75 14.10 6.04
C VAL A 190 25.67 13.05 6.35
N PRO A 191 25.24 12.91 7.61
CA PRO A 191 24.19 11.99 7.97
C PRO A 191 22.85 12.48 7.43
N LEU A 192 22.24 11.68 6.59
CA LEU A 192 20.92 11.90 5.99
C LEU A 192 20.12 10.63 6.11
N LEU A 193 18.85 10.77 6.45
CA LEU A 193 17.93 9.64 6.59
C LEU A 193 16.64 9.88 5.85
N SER A 194 15.98 8.80 5.49
CA SER A 194 14.63 8.77 4.98
C SER A 194 13.85 7.64 5.64
N THR A 195 12.53 7.74 5.61
CA THR A 195 11.61 6.74 6.14
C THR A 195 10.52 6.46 5.13
N ASN A 196 9.90 5.28 5.21
CA ASN A 196 8.73 4.94 4.41
C ASN A 196 7.45 5.61 4.94
N ILE A 197 7.38 5.91 6.25
CA ILE A 197 6.22 6.52 6.91
C ILE A 197 6.70 7.33 8.12
N THR A 198 5.97 8.41 8.44
CA THR A 198 6.27 9.29 9.58
C THR A 198 5.15 9.38 10.62
N GLU A 199 3.96 8.83 10.33
CA GLU A 199 2.82 8.86 11.23
C GLU A 199 1.98 7.59 11.09
N GLY A 200 1.45 7.07 12.20
CA GLY A 200 0.55 5.92 12.22
C GLY A 200 0.19 5.47 13.62
N PRO A 201 -0.71 4.46 13.74
CA PRO A 201 -1.11 3.91 15.05
C PRO A 201 0.02 3.15 15.71
N ALA A 202 -0.09 2.97 17.04
CA ALA A 202 0.81 2.14 17.84
C ALA A 202 0.94 0.72 17.29
N SER A 203 2.11 0.10 17.51
CA SER A 203 2.72 -0.96 16.73
C SER A 203 3.10 -0.49 15.32
N LEU A 204 3.49 0.81 15.19
CA LEU A 204 3.94 1.41 13.94
C LEU A 204 5.31 0.87 13.55
N GLY A 205 5.35 0.08 12.46
CA GLY A 205 6.60 -0.41 11.87
C GLY A 205 7.17 0.58 10.86
N VAL A 206 8.38 1.04 11.09
CA VAL A 206 9.04 2.03 10.24
C VAL A 206 10.32 1.44 9.64
N GLN A 207 10.42 1.47 8.31
CA GLN A 207 11.65 1.15 7.61
C GLN A 207 12.46 2.43 7.45
N PHE A 208 13.62 2.51 8.08
CA PHE A 208 14.57 3.58 7.93
C PHE A 208 15.59 3.24 6.85
N ARG A 209 16.10 4.28 6.22
CA ARG A 209 17.18 4.16 5.24
C ARG A 209 18.19 5.27 5.43
N SER A 210 19.48 4.93 5.44
CA SER A 210 20.55 5.90 5.36
C SER A 210 20.75 6.32 3.89
N ILE A 211 20.59 7.62 3.64
CA ILE A 211 20.95 8.25 2.36
C ILE A 211 22.15 9.18 2.54
N SER A 212 22.97 8.85 3.53
CA SER A 212 24.13 9.65 3.99
C SER A 212 25.23 9.73 2.95
N LEU A 213 26.05 10.78 3.04
CA LEU A 213 27.17 11.03 2.12
C LEU A 213 28.52 11.00 2.87
N PRO A 214 29.58 10.56 2.16
CA PRO A 214 29.58 9.93 0.83
C PRO A 214 28.93 8.55 0.86
N GLN A 215 28.32 8.10 -0.23
CA GLN A 215 27.71 6.77 -0.32
C GLN A 215 28.72 5.61 -0.26
N ILE A 216 29.99 5.89 -0.39
CA ILE A 216 31.09 4.91 -0.30
C ILE A 216 32.05 5.37 0.79
N GLY A 217 32.39 4.47 1.69
CA GLY A 217 33.35 4.71 2.77
C GLY A 217 32.75 4.91 4.15
N ILE A 218 31.42 4.98 4.31
CA ILE A 218 30.78 4.86 5.62
C ILE A 218 30.94 3.42 6.08
N ASP A 219 31.47 3.22 7.29
CA ASP A 219 31.71 1.91 7.89
C ASP A 219 30.92 1.67 9.18
N THR A 220 30.23 2.71 9.67
CA THR A 220 29.47 2.65 10.92
C THR A 220 28.18 3.44 10.78
N TRP A 221 27.06 2.82 11.19
CA TRP A 221 25.76 3.44 11.38
C TRP A 221 25.33 3.19 12.82
N GLU A 222 24.72 4.16 13.46
CA GLU A 222 24.17 4.06 14.80
C GLU A 222 22.89 4.89 14.84
N TRP A 223 21.78 4.22 15.17
CA TRP A 223 20.45 4.79 15.17
C TRP A 223 19.90 4.82 16.60
N ASP A 224 19.37 5.96 17.00
CA ASP A 224 18.52 6.13 18.18
C ASP A 224 17.13 6.53 17.67
N PHE A 225 16.15 5.64 17.85
CA PHE A 225 14.82 5.82 17.27
C PHE A 225 13.84 6.50 18.20
N ASP A 226 14.08 6.48 19.52
CA ASP A 226 13.16 7.01 20.52
C ASP A 226 13.69 8.27 21.24
N GLY A 227 14.89 8.71 20.90
CA GLY A 227 15.49 9.92 21.41
C GLY A 227 15.96 9.82 22.86
N ASP A 228 16.18 8.60 23.37
CA ASP A 228 16.64 8.38 24.76
C ASP A 228 18.15 8.52 24.93
N GLY A 229 18.89 8.69 23.83
CA GLY A 229 20.35 8.83 23.77
C GLY A 229 21.11 7.51 23.78
N VAL A 230 20.43 6.39 23.63
CA VAL A 230 21.01 5.05 23.44
C VAL A 230 20.75 4.61 22.00
N TYR A 231 21.78 4.10 21.33
CA TYR A 231 21.60 3.62 19.97
C TYR A 231 20.97 2.23 19.94
N ASP A 232 19.85 2.09 19.21
CA ASP A 232 19.03 0.88 19.10
C ASP A 232 19.47 -0.05 17.99
N SER A 233 20.10 0.49 16.93
CA SER A 233 20.53 -0.30 15.77
C SER A 233 21.86 0.19 15.21
N THR A 234 22.59 -0.75 14.58
CA THR A 234 23.82 -0.50 13.82
C THR A 234 23.71 -0.95 12.35
N GLU A 235 22.52 -1.26 11.89
CA GLU A 235 22.28 -1.59 10.49
C GLU A 235 22.24 -0.32 9.63
N GLU A 236 22.60 -0.42 8.34
CA GLU A 236 22.53 0.71 7.40
C GLU A 236 21.09 1.17 7.17
N ASP A 237 20.21 0.20 6.89
CA ASP A 237 18.79 0.42 6.60
C ASP A 237 17.92 -0.40 7.59
N PRO A 238 17.79 0.03 8.86
CA PRO A 238 17.10 -0.73 9.90
C PRO A 238 15.58 -0.61 9.82
N TYR A 239 14.91 -1.63 10.36
CA TYR A 239 13.49 -1.60 10.68
C TYR A 239 13.32 -1.44 12.19
N TYR A 240 12.39 -0.54 12.61
CA TYR A 240 12.06 -0.33 14.02
C TYR A 240 10.56 -0.34 14.24
N LEU A 241 10.10 -0.93 15.36
CA LEU A 241 8.70 -1.03 15.74
C LEU A 241 8.43 -0.15 16.96
N TYR A 242 7.63 0.90 16.79
CA TYR A 242 7.15 1.76 17.88
C TYR A 242 5.90 1.14 18.51
N GLU A 243 6.01 0.63 19.72
CA GLU A 243 4.91 -0.05 20.40
C GLU A 243 4.00 0.91 21.20
N GLU A 244 4.48 2.09 21.56
CA GLU A 244 3.74 3.05 22.40
C GLU A 244 3.44 4.33 21.62
N GLU A 245 2.32 5.00 21.98
CA GLU A 245 1.98 6.33 21.45
C GLU A 245 3.03 7.37 21.85
N GLY A 246 3.35 8.29 20.95
CA GLY A 246 4.34 9.33 21.22
C GLY A 246 4.77 10.07 19.99
N VAL A 247 5.58 11.10 20.22
CA VAL A 247 6.31 11.82 19.16
C VAL A 247 7.78 11.59 19.41
N TYR A 248 8.45 10.99 18.45
CA TYR A 248 9.82 10.51 18.60
C TYR A 248 10.79 11.31 17.76
N ASP A 249 11.88 11.73 18.40
CA ASP A 249 13.05 12.28 17.72
C ASP A 249 13.91 11.11 17.24
N VAL A 250 14.41 11.18 16.02
CA VAL A 250 15.28 10.12 15.49
C VAL A 250 16.66 10.68 15.20
N THR A 251 17.68 10.02 15.75
CA THR A 251 19.08 10.37 15.53
C THR A 251 19.78 9.30 14.71
N LEU A 252 20.47 9.72 13.66
CA LEU A 252 21.42 8.91 12.90
C LEU A 252 22.84 9.45 13.12
N ARG A 253 23.75 8.59 13.60
CA ARG A 253 25.18 8.82 13.59
C ARG A 253 25.86 7.90 12.59
N ILE A 254 26.70 8.45 11.74
CA ILE A 254 27.50 7.69 10.78
C ILE A 254 28.98 7.89 11.07
N GLY A 255 29.81 6.92 10.71
CA GLY A 255 31.25 6.95 10.92
C GLY A 255 32.04 6.47 9.71
N ASN A 256 33.30 6.95 9.63
CA ASN A 256 34.32 6.50 8.69
C ASN A 256 35.69 6.67 9.34
N ASP A 257 36.50 5.59 9.42
CA ASP A 257 37.86 5.59 9.97
C ASP A 257 38.00 6.27 11.36
N GLY A 258 36.92 6.22 12.17
CA GLY A 258 36.88 6.78 13.52
C GLY A 258 36.51 8.27 13.62
N GLU A 259 36.18 8.92 12.51
CA GLU A 259 35.46 10.19 12.47
C GLU A 259 33.97 9.94 12.45
N TYR A 260 33.16 10.78 13.13
CA TYR A 260 31.73 10.64 13.25
C TYR A 260 31.02 11.95 12.97
N ALA A 261 29.81 11.83 12.37
CA ALA A 261 28.86 12.92 12.27
C ALA A 261 27.46 12.40 12.63
N GLU A 262 26.64 13.25 13.23
CA GLU A 262 25.26 12.87 13.60
C GLU A 262 24.26 13.95 13.21
N THR A 263 23.02 13.53 13.00
CA THR A 263 21.87 14.39 12.78
C THR A 263 20.68 13.87 13.58
N THR A 264 19.93 14.79 14.18
CA THR A 264 18.66 14.47 14.86
C THR A 264 17.54 15.18 14.14
N VAL A 265 16.52 14.43 13.73
CA VAL A 265 15.27 14.97 13.19
C VAL A 265 14.22 14.94 14.29
N THR A 266 13.91 16.13 14.80
CA THR A 266 12.97 16.28 15.93
C THR A 266 11.54 16.01 15.46
N GLY A 267 10.81 15.15 16.21
CA GLY A 267 9.43 14.82 15.93
C GLY A 267 9.24 14.11 14.59
N LEU A 268 10.22 13.36 14.12
CA LEU A 268 10.17 12.68 12.83
C LEU A 268 9.04 11.65 12.77
N ILE A 269 8.84 10.91 13.86
CA ILE A 269 7.82 9.86 13.91
C ILE A 269 6.75 10.26 14.94
N THR A 270 5.50 10.22 14.51
CA THR A 270 4.32 10.40 15.37
C THR A 270 3.54 9.10 15.44
N VAL A 271 3.53 8.48 16.62
CA VAL A 271 2.74 7.28 16.89
C VAL A 271 1.48 7.70 17.61
N THR A 272 0.34 7.44 16.99
CA THR A 272 -0.98 7.81 17.52
C THR A 272 -1.56 6.68 18.37
N ASP A 273 -2.63 6.95 19.11
CA ASP A 273 -3.41 5.90 19.80
C ASP A 273 -3.80 4.81 18.79
N ALA A 274 -3.46 3.56 19.08
CA ALA A 274 -3.73 2.39 18.22
C ALA A 274 -5.20 2.24 17.83
N SER A 275 -6.10 2.81 18.61
CA SER A 275 -7.54 2.67 18.41
C SER A 275 -8.16 3.73 17.50
N ASN A 276 -7.47 4.79 17.11
CA ASN A 276 -8.03 5.86 16.26
C ASN A 276 -7.07 6.21 15.12
N VAL A 277 -7.39 5.73 13.92
CA VAL A 277 -6.49 5.76 12.76
C VAL A 277 -7.06 6.53 11.58
N SER A 278 -6.20 7.21 10.81
CA SER A 278 -6.52 7.89 9.55
C SER A 278 -5.27 8.10 8.71
N GLY A 279 -5.43 8.35 7.40
CA GLY A 279 -4.33 8.63 6.49
C GLY A 279 -3.52 7.39 6.10
N ILE A 280 -2.20 7.51 5.94
CA ILE A 280 -1.33 6.39 5.53
C ILE A 280 -1.10 5.45 6.71
N VAL A 281 -1.29 4.14 6.47
CA VAL A 281 -1.17 3.10 7.49
C VAL A 281 -0.25 1.97 7.02
N SER A 282 0.50 1.41 7.98
CA SER A 282 1.34 0.23 7.77
C SER A 282 1.57 -0.51 9.09
N GLY A 283 2.36 -1.59 9.05
CA GLY A 283 2.73 -2.36 10.24
C GLY A 283 1.73 -3.46 10.58
N VAL A 284 1.63 -3.81 11.85
CA VAL A 284 0.84 -4.96 12.32
C VAL A 284 -0.26 -4.50 13.27
N TRP A 285 -1.50 -4.82 12.95
CA TRP A 285 -2.67 -4.59 13.79
C TRP A 285 -3.09 -5.91 14.42
N THR A 286 -3.27 -5.93 15.72
CA THR A 286 -3.59 -7.13 16.51
C THR A 286 -4.91 -6.95 17.26
N GLY A 287 -5.58 -8.07 17.57
CA GLY A 287 -6.76 -8.02 18.42
C GLY A 287 -6.50 -7.44 19.83
N ALA A 288 -5.29 -7.63 20.35
CA ALA A 288 -4.89 -7.11 21.66
C ALA A 288 -4.80 -5.57 21.71
N ASN A 289 -4.39 -4.95 20.60
CA ASN A 289 -4.26 -3.50 20.47
C ASN A 289 -5.53 -2.83 19.92
N GLY A 290 -6.50 -3.63 19.44
CA GLY A 290 -7.80 -3.16 18.96
C GLY A 290 -8.80 -2.86 20.08
N PRO A 291 -10.05 -2.46 19.75
CA PRO A 291 -10.53 -2.26 18.39
C PRO A 291 -9.95 -0.99 17.72
N TYR A 292 -9.75 -1.03 16.42
CA TYR A 292 -9.28 0.12 15.63
C TYR A 292 -10.47 0.91 15.08
N PHE A 293 -10.43 2.25 15.20
CA PHE A 293 -11.48 3.15 14.71
C PHE A 293 -10.93 4.02 13.58
N VAL A 294 -11.36 3.74 12.38
CA VAL A 294 -10.96 4.47 11.18
C VAL A 294 -11.91 5.65 11.00
N SER A 295 -11.43 6.87 11.22
CA SER A 295 -12.25 8.08 11.20
C SER A 295 -12.38 8.74 9.81
N GLU A 296 -11.46 8.48 8.92
CA GLU A 296 -11.38 8.96 7.53
C GLU A 296 -10.75 7.86 6.67
N ASP A 297 -10.57 8.11 5.37
CA ASP A 297 -9.89 7.14 4.49
C ASP A 297 -8.50 6.79 5.05
N ILE A 298 -8.16 5.50 4.98
CA ILE A 298 -6.81 5.00 5.26
C ILE A 298 -6.21 4.40 4.00
N GLU A 299 -4.91 4.57 3.82
CA GLU A 299 -4.18 4.11 2.65
C GLU A 299 -2.96 3.27 3.05
N VAL A 300 -2.86 2.09 2.46
CA VAL A 300 -1.60 1.34 2.42
C VAL A 300 -0.87 1.77 1.15
N ALA A 301 0.11 2.65 1.29
CA ALA A 301 0.82 3.24 0.16
C ALA A 301 1.67 2.20 -0.59
N ALA A 302 2.02 2.49 -1.85
CA ALA A 302 2.86 1.59 -2.64
C ALA A 302 4.23 1.38 -1.98
N GLY A 303 4.59 0.12 -1.76
CA GLY A 303 5.80 -0.28 -1.03
C GLY A 303 5.60 -0.50 0.47
N ASP A 304 4.45 -0.09 1.03
CA ASP A 304 4.11 -0.33 2.43
C ASP A 304 3.31 -1.63 2.59
N GLN A 305 3.29 -2.14 3.82
CA GLN A 305 2.52 -3.33 4.19
C GLN A 305 1.70 -3.07 5.44
N LEU A 306 0.41 -3.43 5.38
CA LEU A 306 -0.47 -3.56 6.54
C LEU A 306 -0.79 -5.03 6.79
N THR A 307 -0.56 -5.51 8.01
CA THR A 307 -0.92 -6.86 8.44
C THR A 307 -1.99 -6.77 9.53
N LEU A 308 -3.10 -7.47 9.33
CA LEU A 308 -4.14 -7.66 10.34
C LEU A 308 -4.06 -9.09 10.84
N GLU A 309 -3.85 -9.30 12.14
CA GLU A 309 -3.80 -10.61 12.76
C GLU A 309 -5.18 -11.09 13.21
N SER A 310 -5.31 -12.37 13.51
CA SER A 310 -6.56 -12.98 14.00
C SER A 310 -7.13 -12.22 15.20
N GLY A 311 -8.46 -12.08 15.24
CA GLY A 311 -9.17 -11.35 16.31
C GLY A 311 -9.11 -9.83 16.24
N THR A 312 -8.57 -9.25 15.16
CA THR A 312 -8.54 -7.80 14.96
C THR A 312 -9.92 -7.28 14.54
N ASP A 313 -10.44 -6.32 15.29
CA ASP A 313 -11.69 -5.62 14.98
C ASP A 313 -11.37 -4.22 14.41
N VAL A 314 -11.88 -3.88 13.23
CA VAL A 314 -11.74 -2.56 12.59
C VAL A 314 -13.12 -1.97 12.30
N PHE A 315 -13.38 -0.81 12.87
CA PHE A 315 -14.62 -0.05 12.70
C PHE A 315 -14.36 1.20 11.87
N PHE A 316 -15.03 1.30 10.75
CA PHE A 316 -14.92 2.45 9.87
C PHE A 316 -16.02 3.48 10.13
N ALA A 317 -15.68 4.77 10.11
CA ALA A 317 -16.64 5.85 10.07
C ALA A 317 -17.41 5.88 8.74
N ALA A 318 -18.52 6.59 8.72
CA ALA A 318 -19.29 6.81 7.50
C ALA A 318 -18.40 7.43 6.40
N ASP A 319 -18.52 6.90 5.18
CA ASP A 319 -17.74 7.30 3.98
C ASP A 319 -16.23 7.02 4.05
N ALA A 320 -15.69 6.42 5.12
CA ALA A 320 -14.29 5.98 5.16
C ALA A 320 -14.04 4.76 4.27
N GLN A 321 -12.84 4.67 3.70
CA GLN A 321 -12.40 3.60 2.81
C GLN A 321 -11.02 3.07 3.22
N LEU A 322 -10.77 1.79 2.98
CA LEU A 322 -9.42 1.22 3.01
C LEU A 322 -8.89 1.14 1.58
N LEU A 323 -7.91 1.99 1.27
CA LEU A 323 -7.23 2.05 -0.03
C LEU A 323 -5.93 1.26 0.05
N VAL A 324 -5.69 0.35 -0.89
CA VAL A 324 -4.49 -0.49 -0.91
C VAL A 324 -3.78 -0.36 -2.25
N HIS A 325 -2.67 0.35 -2.25
CA HIS A 325 -1.71 0.43 -3.36
C HIS A 325 -0.44 -0.37 -3.08
N GLY A 326 -0.15 -0.63 -1.81
CA GLY A 326 0.89 -1.49 -1.29
C GLY A 326 0.40 -2.92 -1.05
N LYS A 327 0.75 -3.50 0.10
CA LYS A 327 0.38 -4.86 0.48
C LYS A 327 -0.55 -4.89 1.67
N ILE A 328 -1.66 -5.62 1.57
CA ILE A 328 -2.47 -6.01 2.72
C ILE A 328 -2.35 -7.52 2.97
N THR A 329 -2.19 -7.90 4.24
CA THR A 329 -2.28 -9.27 4.72
C THR A 329 -3.26 -9.31 5.89
N ALA A 330 -4.53 -9.51 5.60
CA ALA A 330 -5.57 -9.78 6.59
C ALA A 330 -5.79 -11.30 6.61
N ASP A 331 -5.14 -11.99 7.53
CA ASP A 331 -5.11 -13.46 7.56
C ASP A 331 -5.32 -13.98 8.99
N ALA A 332 -6.52 -14.52 9.22
CA ALA A 332 -6.90 -15.15 10.47
C ALA A 332 -6.87 -16.69 10.42
N SER A 333 -6.16 -17.28 9.44
CA SER A 333 -6.11 -18.74 9.22
C SER A 333 -5.46 -19.53 10.36
N ASP A 334 -4.72 -18.86 11.24
CA ASP A 334 -4.17 -19.50 12.44
C ASP A 334 -5.24 -19.79 13.52
N GLY A 335 -6.43 -19.19 13.38
CA GLY A 335 -7.61 -19.47 14.22
C GLY A 335 -7.47 -19.16 15.71
N ARG A 336 -6.39 -18.46 16.13
CA ARG A 336 -6.03 -18.31 17.55
C ARG A 336 -6.98 -17.40 18.32
N GLU A 337 -7.37 -16.27 17.72
CA GLU A 337 -8.16 -15.24 18.38
C GLU A 337 -9.49 -14.95 17.68
N GLY A 338 -9.83 -15.70 16.67
CA GLY A 338 -11.06 -15.54 15.88
C GLY A 338 -10.83 -14.81 14.56
N PRO A 339 -11.91 -14.52 13.81
CA PRO A 339 -11.81 -13.84 12.52
C PRO A 339 -11.38 -12.38 12.68
N ILE A 340 -10.95 -11.78 11.58
CA ILE A 340 -10.79 -10.33 11.45
C ILE A 340 -12.12 -9.73 11.08
N ASP A 341 -12.62 -8.76 11.86
CA ASP A 341 -13.88 -8.07 11.60
C ASP A 341 -13.61 -6.68 10.98
N LEU A 342 -14.04 -6.49 9.73
CA LEU A 342 -13.98 -5.22 9.00
C LEU A 342 -15.42 -4.73 8.79
N THR A 343 -15.83 -3.72 9.55
CA THR A 343 -17.23 -3.29 9.60
C THR A 343 -17.37 -1.81 9.96
N ALA A 344 -18.59 -1.34 10.05
CA ALA A 344 -18.94 0.01 10.45
C ALA A 344 -20.12 0.00 11.43
N GLU A 345 -20.36 1.10 12.14
CA GLU A 345 -21.58 1.26 12.90
C GLU A 345 -22.78 1.41 11.96
N GLU A 346 -22.70 2.35 11.03
CA GLU A 346 -23.75 2.58 10.02
C GLU A 346 -23.30 2.06 8.67
N SER A 347 -22.22 2.60 8.11
CA SER A 347 -21.69 2.20 6.79
C SER A 347 -20.27 2.74 6.56
N TRP A 348 -19.57 2.16 5.59
CA TRP A 348 -18.27 2.60 5.07
C TRP A 348 -18.19 2.27 3.56
N LYS A 349 -17.14 2.69 2.86
CA LYS A 349 -17.06 2.43 1.41
C LYS A 349 -16.59 1.02 1.05
N GLY A 350 -15.84 0.36 1.91
CA GLY A 350 -15.25 -0.95 1.65
C GLY A 350 -13.74 -0.88 1.40
N ILE A 351 -13.19 -1.98 0.89
CA ILE A 351 -11.77 -2.14 0.56
C ILE A 351 -11.60 -1.90 -0.94
N LEU A 352 -10.68 -1.03 -1.33
CA LEU A 352 -10.25 -0.86 -2.72
C LEU A 352 -8.77 -1.23 -2.86
N ILE A 353 -8.48 -2.33 -3.58
CA ILE A 353 -7.12 -2.75 -3.93
C ILE A 353 -6.89 -2.35 -5.39
N SER A 354 -5.98 -1.41 -5.63
CA SER A 354 -5.79 -0.82 -6.94
C SER A 354 -4.33 -0.79 -7.35
N ASN A 355 -4.03 -1.40 -8.51
CA ASN A 355 -2.68 -1.46 -9.10
C ASN A 355 -1.58 -2.00 -8.15
N SER A 356 -1.96 -2.82 -7.16
CA SER A 356 -1.02 -3.46 -6.25
C SER A 356 -0.37 -4.67 -6.92
N GLN A 357 0.94 -4.63 -7.09
CA GLN A 357 1.73 -5.74 -7.65
C GLN A 357 2.13 -6.77 -6.58
N GLU A 358 1.72 -6.54 -5.32
CA GLU A 358 2.00 -7.40 -4.18
C GLU A 358 0.97 -8.52 -4.04
N GLU A 359 1.33 -9.60 -3.37
CA GLU A 359 0.38 -10.67 -3.02
C GLU A 359 -0.49 -10.23 -1.84
N ASN A 360 -1.66 -9.71 -2.13
CA ASN A 360 -2.65 -9.29 -1.13
C ASN A 360 -3.47 -10.48 -0.65
N LYS A 361 -3.78 -10.51 0.64
CA LYS A 361 -4.53 -11.60 1.28
C LYS A 361 -5.66 -11.07 2.14
N ILE A 362 -6.86 -11.61 1.93
CA ILE A 362 -8.05 -11.39 2.75
C ILE A 362 -8.59 -12.79 3.07
N ILE A 363 -8.26 -13.30 4.25
CA ILE A 363 -8.47 -14.71 4.63
C ILE A 363 -9.11 -14.78 6.01
N ASP A 364 -10.20 -15.56 6.14
CA ASP A 364 -10.97 -15.75 7.38
C ASP A 364 -11.45 -14.43 8.01
N CYS A 365 -11.86 -13.49 7.17
CA CYS A 365 -12.40 -12.19 7.57
C CYS A 365 -13.94 -12.18 7.52
N ARG A 366 -14.56 -11.29 8.33
CA ARG A 366 -15.95 -10.88 8.20
C ARG A 366 -16.01 -9.45 7.70
N ILE A 367 -16.69 -9.23 6.58
CA ILE A 367 -16.74 -7.92 5.93
C ILE A 367 -18.20 -7.53 5.73
N SER A 368 -18.62 -6.45 6.39
CA SER A 368 -20.00 -6.01 6.38
C SER A 368 -20.16 -4.49 6.36
N LYS A 369 -21.37 -4.02 6.02
CA LYS A 369 -21.77 -2.60 6.01
C LYS A 369 -21.07 -1.72 4.97
N ALA A 370 -20.38 -2.29 3.99
CA ALA A 370 -19.84 -1.50 2.88
C ALA A 370 -20.97 -0.97 1.96
N THR A 371 -20.80 0.24 1.41
CA THR A 371 -21.79 0.95 0.57
C THR A 371 -21.36 1.12 -0.90
N GLU A 372 -20.15 0.73 -1.24
CA GLU A 372 -19.70 0.62 -2.64
C GLU A 372 -19.50 -0.84 -3.02
N SER A 373 -18.43 -1.44 -2.56
CA SER A 373 -18.21 -2.89 -2.62
C SER A 373 -17.47 -3.31 -1.36
N ALA A 374 -17.79 -4.46 -0.79
CA ALA A 374 -17.03 -4.96 0.35
C ALA A 374 -15.54 -5.10 -0.04
N ILE A 375 -15.28 -5.66 -1.23
CA ILE A 375 -13.94 -5.75 -1.82
C ILE A 375 -14.02 -5.33 -3.30
N ALA A 376 -13.34 -4.26 -3.66
CA ALA A 376 -13.09 -3.85 -5.04
C ALA A 376 -11.62 -4.12 -5.40
N VAL A 377 -11.38 -4.73 -6.57
CA VAL A 377 -10.05 -5.03 -7.10
C VAL A 377 -9.95 -4.41 -8.49
N GLU A 378 -8.99 -3.52 -8.68
CA GLU A 378 -8.82 -2.78 -9.93
C GLU A 378 -7.38 -2.84 -10.44
N GLY A 379 -7.23 -2.74 -11.78
CA GLY A 379 -5.94 -2.81 -12.43
C GLY A 379 -5.25 -4.15 -12.17
N ASP A 380 -4.09 -4.43 -12.67
CA ASP A 380 -3.40 -5.74 -12.60
C ASP A 380 -2.96 -6.12 -11.15
N SER A 381 -3.93 -6.19 -10.22
CA SER A 381 -3.69 -6.49 -8.80
C SER A 381 -3.77 -7.99 -8.53
N HIS A 382 -2.94 -8.49 -7.60
CA HIS A 382 -2.92 -9.89 -7.17
C HIS A 382 -3.58 -10.02 -5.79
N VAL A 383 -4.69 -10.79 -5.70
CA VAL A 383 -5.48 -10.89 -4.46
C VAL A 383 -6.00 -12.31 -4.22
N GLU A 384 -5.79 -12.82 -3.01
CA GLU A 384 -6.44 -14.03 -2.49
C GLU A 384 -7.59 -13.64 -1.54
N ILE A 385 -8.82 -14.05 -1.86
CA ILE A 385 -10.03 -13.83 -1.06
C ILE A 385 -10.54 -15.22 -0.66
N ILE A 386 -10.21 -15.68 0.55
CA ILE A 386 -10.37 -17.07 0.95
C ILE A 386 -11.09 -17.20 2.30
N ARG A 387 -12.11 -18.06 2.39
CA ARG A 387 -12.86 -18.40 3.62
C ARG A 387 -13.45 -17.19 4.37
N ASN A 388 -13.78 -16.13 3.63
CA ASN A 388 -14.39 -14.94 4.22
C ASN A 388 -15.92 -15.09 4.33
N ARG A 389 -16.52 -14.33 5.24
CA ARG A 389 -17.95 -14.04 5.28
C ARG A 389 -18.16 -12.60 4.82
N ILE A 390 -18.73 -12.45 3.63
CA ILE A 390 -19.00 -11.15 2.99
C ILE A 390 -20.51 -10.97 2.96
N SER A 391 -21.04 -10.19 3.90
CA SER A 391 -22.48 -10.08 4.08
C SER A 391 -22.92 -8.70 4.53
N GLU A 392 -24.22 -8.39 4.34
CA GLU A 392 -24.83 -7.10 4.71
C GLU A 392 -24.15 -5.88 4.05
N ASN A 393 -23.52 -6.06 2.90
CA ASN A 393 -22.96 -4.97 2.12
C ASN A 393 -23.99 -4.48 1.09
N SER A 394 -23.93 -3.19 0.77
CA SER A 394 -24.84 -2.58 -0.19
C SER A 394 -24.07 -1.81 -1.26
N SER A 395 -24.68 -1.59 -2.43
CA SER A 395 -24.09 -0.76 -3.48
C SER A 395 -25.19 -0.12 -4.33
N THR A 396 -24.89 1.03 -4.89
CA THR A 396 -25.81 1.69 -5.83
C THR A 396 -25.51 1.35 -7.29
N ALA A 397 -24.28 0.97 -7.63
CA ALA A 397 -23.84 0.82 -9.03
C ALA A 397 -22.84 -0.32 -9.30
N MET A 398 -22.22 -0.87 -8.25
CA MET A 398 -21.19 -1.92 -8.35
C MET A 398 -21.68 -3.23 -7.74
N GLY A 399 -20.92 -4.30 -7.86
CA GLY A 399 -21.15 -5.54 -7.12
C GLY A 399 -21.01 -5.26 -5.62
N ALA A 400 -22.07 -5.52 -4.84
CA ALA A 400 -22.04 -5.16 -3.44
C ALA A 400 -21.03 -5.99 -2.64
N ALA A 401 -20.87 -7.26 -2.95
CA ALA A 401 -19.88 -8.10 -2.30
C ALA A 401 -18.50 -7.91 -2.92
N ILE A 402 -18.31 -8.25 -4.19
CA ILE A 402 -17.00 -8.20 -4.86
C ILE A 402 -17.14 -7.55 -6.24
N ASN A 403 -16.23 -6.62 -6.55
CA ASN A 403 -16.15 -5.95 -7.85
C ASN A 403 -14.73 -6.03 -8.40
N ILE A 404 -14.54 -6.68 -9.57
CA ILE A 404 -13.21 -6.91 -10.16
C ILE A 404 -13.17 -6.27 -11.54
N VAL A 405 -12.24 -5.34 -11.76
CA VAL A 405 -12.08 -4.59 -13.00
C VAL A 405 -10.63 -4.68 -13.48
N GLU A 406 -10.43 -5.16 -14.71
CA GLU A 406 -9.11 -5.24 -15.36
C GLU A 406 -8.04 -5.97 -14.52
N SER A 407 -8.45 -7.02 -13.76
CA SER A 407 -7.56 -7.81 -12.89
C SER A 407 -7.75 -9.31 -13.11
N ASN A 408 -6.67 -10.03 -13.43
CA ASN A 408 -6.70 -11.45 -13.77
C ASN A 408 -6.07 -12.36 -12.71
N ASN A 409 -5.37 -11.80 -11.74
CA ASN A 409 -4.68 -12.55 -10.69
C ASN A 409 -5.49 -12.53 -9.39
N VAL A 410 -6.77 -12.89 -9.46
CA VAL A 410 -7.67 -12.92 -8.29
C VAL A 410 -8.17 -14.32 -8.06
N LEU A 411 -7.97 -14.83 -6.84
CA LEU A 411 -8.52 -16.10 -6.37
C LEU A 411 -9.65 -15.83 -5.37
N ILE A 412 -10.84 -16.37 -5.64
CA ILE A 412 -12.02 -16.30 -4.76
C ILE A 412 -12.41 -17.71 -4.39
N ARG A 413 -12.11 -18.14 -3.15
CA ARG A 413 -12.28 -19.54 -2.77
C ARG A 413 -12.84 -19.71 -1.36
N GLU A 414 -13.74 -20.68 -1.20
CA GLU A 414 -14.30 -21.09 0.10
C GLU A 414 -15.01 -19.96 0.86
N ASN A 415 -15.50 -18.92 0.18
CA ASN A 415 -16.19 -17.80 0.83
C ASN A 415 -17.69 -18.07 0.96
N ILE A 416 -18.31 -17.48 2.00
CA ILE A 416 -19.74 -17.31 2.12
C ILE A 416 -20.07 -15.87 1.73
N ILE A 417 -20.69 -15.68 0.57
CA ILE A 417 -21.08 -14.38 0.01
C ILE A 417 -22.60 -14.33 0.04
N ALA A 418 -23.16 -13.72 1.08
CA ALA A 418 -24.59 -13.77 1.28
C ALA A 418 -25.17 -12.46 1.84
N ASN A 419 -26.47 -12.23 1.63
CA ASN A 419 -27.20 -11.08 2.18
C ASN A 419 -26.67 -9.71 1.73
N ASN A 420 -26.06 -9.62 0.54
CA ASN A 420 -25.60 -8.37 -0.03
C ASN A 420 -26.64 -7.80 -1.00
N PHE A 421 -26.75 -6.47 -1.07
CA PHE A 421 -27.76 -5.77 -1.88
C PHE A 421 -27.12 -4.77 -2.85
N SER A 422 -27.58 -4.76 -4.11
CA SER A 422 -27.22 -3.69 -5.06
C SER A 422 -28.44 -3.15 -5.81
N LEU A 423 -28.58 -1.82 -5.82
CA LEU A 423 -29.73 -1.17 -6.44
C LEU A 423 -29.72 -1.30 -7.97
N ASN A 424 -28.58 -1.13 -8.63
CA ASN A 424 -28.47 -1.10 -10.10
C ASN A 424 -27.45 -2.11 -10.67
N SER A 425 -26.94 -3.04 -9.86
CA SER A 425 -25.96 -4.03 -10.26
C SER A 425 -26.31 -5.41 -9.67
N THR A 426 -25.35 -6.15 -9.13
CA THR A 426 -25.59 -7.41 -8.42
C THR A 426 -25.22 -7.30 -6.95
N GLY A 427 -25.95 -7.98 -6.07
CA GLY A 427 -25.51 -8.17 -4.69
C GLY A 427 -24.25 -9.03 -4.57
N GLY A 428 -24.00 -9.90 -5.54
CA GLY A 428 -22.86 -10.83 -5.58
C GLY A 428 -21.60 -10.24 -6.22
N ILE A 429 -21.13 -10.85 -7.32
CA ILE A 429 -19.82 -10.61 -7.93
C ILE A 429 -19.93 -9.97 -9.31
N VAL A 430 -19.16 -8.91 -9.55
CA VAL A 430 -18.94 -8.33 -10.88
C VAL A 430 -17.53 -8.66 -11.35
N CYS A 431 -17.40 -9.14 -12.61
CA CYS A 431 -16.14 -9.26 -13.31
C CYS A 431 -16.22 -8.48 -14.63
N ASP A 432 -15.42 -7.43 -14.77
CA ASP A 432 -15.31 -6.59 -15.96
C ASP A 432 -13.89 -6.67 -16.51
N ALA A 433 -13.74 -7.17 -17.74
CA ALA A 433 -12.42 -7.39 -18.36
C ALA A 433 -11.44 -8.16 -17.44
N SER A 434 -11.96 -9.14 -16.67
CA SER A 434 -11.22 -9.84 -15.62
C SER A 434 -11.52 -11.33 -15.65
N ILE A 435 -10.53 -12.17 -15.32
CA ILE A 435 -10.65 -13.64 -15.37
C ILE A 435 -10.21 -14.24 -14.02
N PRO A 436 -10.93 -13.96 -12.90
CA PRO A 436 -10.61 -14.56 -11.61
C PRO A 436 -10.90 -16.07 -11.61
N GLU A 437 -10.21 -16.79 -10.73
CA GLU A 437 -10.56 -18.16 -10.35
C GLU A 437 -11.58 -18.11 -9.22
N ILE A 438 -12.77 -18.74 -9.41
CA ILE A 438 -13.88 -18.72 -8.46
C ILE A 438 -14.26 -20.16 -8.12
N THR A 439 -13.84 -20.65 -6.95
CA THR A 439 -14.00 -22.07 -6.60
C THR A 439 -14.52 -22.26 -5.19
N ASN A 440 -15.40 -23.26 -5.01
CA ASN A 440 -15.87 -23.67 -3.69
C ASN A 440 -16.52 -22.54 -2.84
N ASN A 441 -17.23 -21.60 -3.45
CA ASN A 441 -17.93 -20.54 -2.72
C ASN A 441 -19.42 -20.88 -2.57
N VAL A 442 -20.00 -20.44 -1.47
CA VAL A 442 -21.45 -20.30 -1.30
C VAL A 442 -21.82 -18.85 -1.62
N ILE A 443 -22.65 -18.65 -2.66
CA ILE A 443 -23.14 -17.36 -3.11
C ILE A 443 -24.67 -17.39 -3.02
N ALA A 444 -25.21 -16.94 -1.90
CA ALA A 444 -26.60 -17.18 -1.58
C ALA A 444 -27.31 -15.94 -1.04
N ASN A 445 -28.60 -15.84 -1.29
CA ASN A 445 -29.43 -14.77 -0.73
C ASN A 445 -28.90 -13.34 -0.98
N ASN A 446 -28.25 -13.10 -2.11
CA ASN A 446 -27.91 -11.76 -2.55
C ASN A 446 -29.03 -11.18 -3.42
N THR A 447 -29.22 -9.86 -3.37
CA THR A 447 -30.26 -9.17 -4.14
C THR A 447 -29.65 -8.10 -5.03
N GLY A 448 -30.10 -8.02 -6.29
CA GLY A 448 -29.67 -6.97 -7.21
C GLY A 448 -30.52 -6.87 -8.45
N THR A 449 -30.15 -5.98 -9.38
CA THR A 449 -30.74 -5.98 -10.73
C THR A 449 -30.55 -7.34 -11.42
N TYR A 450 -29.40 -7.97 -11.16
CA TYR A 450 -29.09 -9.37 -11.45
C TYR A 450 -28.71 -10.04 -10.11
N GLY A 451 -29.16 -11.27 -9.88
CA GLY A 451 -29.12 -11.88 -8.56
C GLY A 451 -27.69 -12.13 -8.03
N ALA A 452 -26.84 -12.81 -8.82
CA ALA A 452 -25.53 -13.26 -8.34
C ALA A 452 -24.33 -12.70 -9.09
N PHE A 453 -24.37 -12.65 -10.44
CA PHE A 453 -23.20 -12.33 -11.25
C PHE A 453 -23.46 -11.32 -12.36
N ILE A 454 -22.46 -10.46 -12.60
CA ILE A 454 -22.30 -9.69 -13.85
C ILE A 454 -20.93 -10.02 -14.43
N LEU A 455 -20.90 -10.62 -15.63
CA LEU A 455 -19.69 -11.00 -16.37
C LEU A 455 -19.67 -10.26 -17.70
N LYS A 456 -18.72 -9.38 -17.93
CA LYS A 456 -18.69 -8.54 -19.14
C LYS A 456 -17.27 -8.26 -19.66
N SER A 457 -17.22 -7.71 -20.89
CA SER A 457 -15.97 -7.25 -21.52
C SER A 457 -14.87 -8.32 -21.63
N GLY A 458 -15.25 -9.58 -21.91
CA GLY A 458 -14.31 -10.69 -22.01
C GLY A 458 -13.99 -11.38 -20.69
N ALA A 459 -14.80 -11.19 -19.66
CA ALA A 459 -14.67 -11.91 -18.39
C ALA A 459 -15.05 -13.40 -18.55
N ASN A 460 -14.16 -14.18 -19.13
CA ASN A 460 -14.31 -15.62 -19.32
C ASN A 460 -13.90 -16.36 -18.05
N VAL A 461 -14.69 -16.20 -17.00
CA VAL A 461 -14.39 -16.78 -15.69
C VAL A 461 -14.60 -18.28 -15.65
N THR A 462 -13.86 -18.97 -14.80
CA THR A 462 -14.04 -20.37 -14.47
C THR A 462 -14.68 -20.50 -13.08
N LEU A 463 -15.87 -21.09 -13.01
CA LEU A 463 -16.58 -21.38 -11.76
C LEU A 463 -16.59 -22.88 -11.53
N VAL A 464 -15.91 -23.38 -10.50
CA VAL A 464 -15.84 -24.82 -10.20
C VAL A 464 -16.30 -25.06 -8.77
N ASN A 465 -17.13 -26.05 -8.57
CA ASN A 465 -17.62 -26.43 -7.25
C ASN A 465 -18.22 -25.25 -6.44
N ASN A 466 -19.02 -24.37 -7.07
CA ASN A 466 -19.73 -23.32 -6.34
C ASN A 466 -21.19 -23.71 -6.05
N THR A 467 -21.72 -23.26 -4.92
CA THR A 467 -23.16 -23.31 -4.60
C THR A 467 -23.74 -21.91 -4.76
N ILE A 468 -24.62 -21.72 -5.73
CA ILE A 468 -25.30 -20.46 -6.06
C ILE A 468 -26.78 -20.68 -5.89
N ALA A 469 -27.36 -20.12 -4.82
CA ALA A 469 -28.72 -20.45 -4.44
C ALA A 469 -29.49 -19.28 -3.83
N ASN A 470 -30.80 -19.25 -4.06
CA ASN A 470 -31.73 -18.32 -3.44
C ASN A 470 -31.35 -16.84 -3.58
N ASN A 471 -30.63 -16.45 -4.65
CA ASN A 471 -30.38 -15.06 -4.95
C ASN A 471 -31.60 -14.42 -5.63
N GLU A 472 -31.77 -13.09 -5.49
CA GLU A 472 -32.95 -12.40 -6.01
C GLU A 472 -32.58 -11.34 -7.06
N SER A 473 -33.30 -11.39 -8.21
CA SER A 473 -33.24 -10.31 -9.20
C SER A 473 -34.43 -9.36 -9.05
N THR A 474 -34.17 -8.07 -8.87
CA THR A 474 -35.20 -7.02 -8.78
C THR A 474 -35.67 -6.49 -10.13
N ASN A 475 -35.01 -6.87 -11.22
CA ASN A 475 -35.37 -6.48 -12.58
C ASN A 475 -36.52 -7.36 -13.09
N GLY A 476 -37.71 -6.92 -13.27
CA GLY A 476 -38.91 -7.65 -13.67
C GLY A 476 -38.77 -8.82 -14.70
N SER A 477 -37.53 -9.13 -15.09
CA SER A 477 -37.07 -10.35 -15.75
C SER A 477 -35.98 -10.95 -14.85
N PRO A 478 -36.27 -11.97 -14.07
CA PRO A 478 -35.36 -12.51 -13.06
C PRO A 478 -34.22 -13.27 -13.74
N PHE A 479 -33.06 -12.63 -13.82
CA PHE A 479 -31.81 -13.25 -14.26
C PHE A 479 -30.83 -13.32 -13.11
N LEU A 480 -30.26 -14.47 -12.89
CA LEU A 480 -29.24 -14.70 -11.91
C LEU A 480 -27.86 -14.19 -12.39
N PHE A 481 -27.59 -14.48 -13.68
CA PHE A 481 -26.35 -14.06 -14.35
C PHE A 481 -26.64 -13.07 -15.48
N TYR A 482 -25.90 -11.97 -15.53
CA TYR A 482 -25.75 -11.13 -16.72
C TYR A 482 -24.43 -11.44 -17.40
N VAL A 483 -24.47 -11.96 -18.65
CA VAL A 483 -23.27 -12.34 -19.41
C VAL A 483 -23.25 -11.53 -20.71
N PHE A 484 -22.26 -10.63 -20.84
CA PHE A 484 -22.13 -9.74 -21.98
C PHE A 484 -20.70 -9.76 -22.55
N GLN A 485 -20.53 -10.25 -23.77
CA GLN A 485 -19.23 -10.45 -24.39
C GLN A 485 -18.27 -11.30 -23.52
N ALA A 486 -18.81 -12.35 -22.88
CA ALA A 486 -18.08 -13.24 -22.01
C ALA A 486 -18.54 -14.68 -22.24
N TYR A 487 -17.69 -15.66 -21.98
CA TYR A 487 -17.92 -17.09 -22.16
C TYR A 487 -17.49 -17.84 -20.91
N PRO A 488 -18.24 -17.75 -19.81
CA PRO A 488 -17.86 -18.41 -18.55
C PRO A 488 -17.94 -19.93 -18.69
N GLU A 489 -17.01 -20.63 -18.04
CA GLU A 489 -17.02 -22.08 -17.89
C GLU A 489 -17.49 -22.43 -16.49
N ILE A 490 -18.55 -23.25 -16.36
CA ILE A 490 -19.13 -23.63 -15.08
C ILE A 490 -19.12 -25.15 -14.98
N GLU A 491 -18.50 -25.65 -13.92
CA GLU A 491 -18.31 -27.08 -13.71
C GLU A 491 -18.56 -27.48 -12.26
N ASN A 492 -19.04 -28.69 -12.01
CA ASN A 492 -19.24 -29.27 -10.69
C ASN A 492 -20.02 -28.38 -9.70
N SER A 493 -20.86 -27.51 -10.19
CA SER A 493 -21.54 -26.49 -9.40
C SER A 493 -23.01 -26.81 -9.14
N ILE A 494 -23.62 -26.12 -8.17
CA ILE A 494 -25.05 -26.15 -7.93
C ILE A 494 -25.59 -24.74 -8.16
N ILE A 495 -26.60 -24.60 -9.05
CA ILE A 495 -27.21 -23.30 -9.37
C ILE A 495 -28.73 -23.46 -9.25
N ILE A 496 -29.28 -23.05 -8.11
CA ILE A 496 -30.69 -23.19 -7.79
C ILE A 496 -31.32 -21.81 -7.55
N ASP A 497 -32.28 -21.47 -8.40
CA ASP A 497 -33.00 -20.20 -8.30
C ASP A 497 -34.39 -20.34 -8.93
N ASP A 498 -35.35 -19.50 -8.53
CA ASP A 498 -36.74 -19.51 -9.02
C ASP A 498 -36.92 -18.88 -10.41
N GLY A 499 -35.87 -18.33 -11.02
CA GLY A 499 -35.92 -17.54 -12.25
C GLY A 499 -35.20 -18.13 -13.45
N THR A 500 -35.03 -17.29 -14.47
CA THR A 500 -34.19 -17.62 -15.62
C THR A 500 -32.73 -17.40 -15.23
N LEU A 501 -31.90 -18.43 -15.31
CA LEU A 501 -30.54 -18.38 -14.80
C LEU A 501 -29.66 -17.38 -15.55
N PHE A 502 -29.75 -17.32 -16.88
CA PHE A 502 -28.82 -16.54 -17.71
C PHE A 502 -29.53 -15.54 -18.62
N PHE A 503 -29.04 -14.28 -18.61
CA PHE A 503 -29.24 -13.32 -19.68
C PHE A 503 -27.90 -13.11 -20.40
N ALA A 504 -27.72 -13.76 -21.55
CA ALA A 504 -26.46 -13.84 -22.28
C ALA A 504 -26.62 -13.32 -23.74
N PRO A 505 -26.90 -12.02 -23.96
CA PRO A 505 -27.21 -11.50 -25.29
C PRO A 505 -26.04 -11.55 -26.27
N PHE A 506 -24.81 -11.58 -25.81
CA PHE A 506 -23.59 -11.66 -26.62
C PHE A 506 -22.51 -12.53 -25.93
N GLY A 507 -22.91 -13.59 -25.27
CA GLY A 507 -22.07 -14.58 -24.62
C GLY A 507 -22.79 -15.93 -24.60
N ASP A 508 -22.06 -16.99 -24.26
CA ASP A 508 -22.63 -18.34 -24.18
C ASP A 508 -21.87 -19.11 -23.08
N PRO A 509 -22.50 -19.39 -21.93
CA PRO A 509 -21.87 -20.17 -20.88
C PRO A 509 -21.68 -21.63 -21.33
N ILE A 510 -20.52 -22.19 -20.95
CA ILE A 510 -20.23 -23.63 -21.14
C ILE A 510 -20.44 -24.28 -19.78
N ILE A 511 -21.40 -25.21 -19.67
CA ILE A 511 -21.78 -25.80 -18.39
C ILE A 511 -21.69 -27.33 -18.48
N SER A 512 -20.98 -27.94 -17.51
CA SER A 512 -20.86 -29.40 -17.39
C SER A 512 -20.91 -29.82 -15.92
N TYR A 513 -21.35 -31.04 -15.68
CA TYR A 513 -21.41 -31.68 -14.35
C TYR A 513 -22.01 -30.77 -13.27
N THR A 514 -23.06 -30.04 -13.61
CA THR A 514 -23.67 -29.02 -12.76
C THR A 514 -25.14 -29.33 -12.52
N CYS A 515 -25.58 -29.20 -11.27
CA CYS A 515 -26.98 -29.29 -10.89
C CYS A 515 -27.62 -27.90 -11.02
N LEU A 516 -28.61 -27.72 -11.91
CA LEU A 516 -29.18 -26.40 -12.13
C LEU A 516 -30.68 -26.45 -12.46
N THR A 517 -31.44 -25.49 -11.92
CA THR A 517 -32.88 -25.35 -12.13
C THR A 517 -33.21 -25.15 -13.60
N GLY A 518 -34.16 -25.96 -14.10
CA GLY A 518 -34.66 -25.90 -15.49
C GLY A 518 -33.73 -26.57 -16.49
N GLY A 519 -32.63 -27.16 -16.06
CA GLY A 519 -31.66 -27.88 -16.86
C GLY A 519 -30.86 -26.99 -17.83
N PHE A 520 -29.79 -27.52 -18.37
CA PHE A 520 -28.96 -26.90 -19.42
C PHE A 520 -28.27 -27.99 -20.23
N ASP A 521 -28.20 -27.82 -21.54
CA ASP A 521 -27.51 -28.79 -22.40
C ASP A 521 -26.02 -28.83 -22.09
N GLY A 522 -25.50 -29.97 -21.66
CA GLY A 522 -24.07 -30.16 -21.32
C GLY A 522 -23.82 -31.54 -20.73
N THR A 523 -22.56 -31.94 -20.73
CA THR A 523 -22.16 -33.26 -20.21
C THR A 523 -22.36 -33.31 -18.70
N GLY A 524 -23.11 -34.30 -18.20
CA GLY A 524 -23.24 -34.55 -16.76
C GLY A 524 -24.14 -33.55 -16.01
N ASN A 525 -24.79 -32.61 -16.70
CA ASN A 525 -25.74 -31.68 -16.08
C ASN A 525 -26.98 -32.39 -15.61
N ILE A 526 -27.52 -31.99 -14.46
CA ILE A 526 -28.77 -32.54 -13.91
C ILE A 526 -29.73 -31.39 -13.53
N ASP A 527 -31.03 -31.66 -13.64
CA ASP A 527 -32.12 -30.80 -13.17
C ASP A 527 -32.84 -31.53 -12.03
N SER A 528 -32.39 -31.33 -10.83
CA SER A 528 -32.89 -32.04 -9.64
C SER A 528 -32.78 -31.15 -8.41
N ASP A 529 -33.60 -31.42 -7.40
CA ASP A 529 -33.44 -30.81 -6.08
C ASP A 529 -32.11 -31.27 -5.45
N PRO A 530 -31.19 -30.37 -5.11
CA PRO A 530 -29.92 -30.75 -4.49
C PRO A 530 -30.05 -31.27 -3.06
N MET A 531 -31.23 -31.15 -2.46
CA MET A 531 -31.51 -31.61 -1.09
C MET A 531 -30.52 -31.02 -0.07
N PHE A 532 -30.43 -29.71 -0.01
CA PHE A 532 -29.64 -29.03 1.03
C PHE A 532 -30.15 -29.36 2.45
N THR A 533 -29.27 -29.43 3.42
CA THR A 533 -29.57 -29.81 4.80
C THR A 533 -30.54 -28.83 5.48
N ALA A 534 -30.28 -27.51 5.41
CA ALA A 534 -31.17 -26.47 5.93
C ALA A 534 -30.99 -25.14 5.16
N PRO A 535 -31.47 -25.08 3.91
CA PRO A 535 -31.40 -23.83 3.14
C PRO A 535 -32.38 -22.79 3.67
N THR A 536 -32.23 -21.53 3.25
CA THR A 536 -33.18 -20.46 3.59
C THR A 536 -34.56 -20.75 3.00
N ALA A 537 -35.62 -20.26 3.65
CA ALA A 537 -37.01 -20.48 3.21
C ALA A 537 -37.42 -19.62 1.99
N GLY A 538 -36.58 -18.70 1.55
CA GLY A 538 -36.86 -17.79 0.42
C GLY A 538 -35.60 -17.14 -0.13
N ASN A 539 -35.79 -16.35 -1.21
CA ASN A 539 -34.73 -15.73 -1.98
C ASN A 539 -34.42 -14.31 -1.46
N GLY A 540 -33.22 -13.82 -1.77
CA GLY A 540 -32.81 -12.43 -1.54
C GLY A 540 -32.30 -12.14 -0.14
N HIS A 541 -31.81 -10.94 0.03
CA HIS A 541 -31.04 -10.47 1.19
C HIS A 541 -31.88 -10.36 2.50
N GLU A 542 -33.19 -10.49 2.41
CA GLU A 542 -34.06 -10.51 3.58
C GLU A 542 -34.01 -11.85 4.35
N PHE A 543 -33.48 -12.91 3.74
CA PHE A 543 -33.33 -14.23 4.34
C PHE A 543 -31.86 -14.49 4.68
N ASP A 544 -31.57 -14.99 5.88
CA ASP A 544 -30.19 -15.16 6.36
C ASP A 544 -29.47 -16.34 5.68
N GLY A 545 -28.86 -16.05 4.57
CA GLY A 545 -28.05 -17.02 3.80
C GLY A 545 -26.71 -17.38 4.46
N VAL A 546 -26.24 -16.56 5.42
CA VAL A 546 -25.01 -16.83 6.18
C VAL A 546 -25.26 -17.92 7.23
N ALA A 547 -26.42 -17.90 7.87
CA ALA A 547 -26.78 -18.89 8.89
C ALA A 547 -27.38 -20.19 8.29
N ALA A 548 -27.68 -20.22 7.00
CA ALA A 548 -28.22 -21.39 6.33
C ALA A 548 -27.18 -22.51 6.20
N ASP A 549 -27.63 -23.77 6.23
CA ASP A 549 -26.81 -24.95 5.98
C ASP A 549 -26.98 -25.41 4.50
N TRP A 550 -25.98 -25.08 3.72
CA TRP A 550 -25.91 -25.39 2.28
C TRP A 550 -25.21 -26.72 1.98
N THR A 551 -24.91 -27.56 3.01
CA THR A 551 -24.41 -28.91 2.80
C THR A 551 -25.49 -29.82 2.19
N LEU A 552 -25.07 -30.88 1.54
CA LEU A 552 -25.98 -31.85 0.94
C LEU A 552 -26.48 -32.87 1.98
N ALA A 553 -27.76 -33.09 2.03
CA ALA A 553 -28.34 -34.16 2.84
C ALA A 553 -28.08 -35.55 2.23
N ASP A 554 -28.10 -36.57 3.06
CA ASP A 554 -27.95 -37.96 2.62
C ASP A 554 -28.93 -38.31 1.48
N GLY A 555 -28.38 -38.87 0.39
CA GLY A 555 -29.16 -39.28 -0.79
C GLY A 555 -29.40 -38.14 -1.79
N SER A 556 -28.76 -37.00 -1.63
CA SER A 556 -28.75 -35.94 -2.64
C SER A 556 -28.27 -36.45 -4.00
N PRO A 557 -28.95 -36.06 -5.11
CA PRO A 557 -28.50 -36.42 -6.46
C PRO A 557 -27.21 -35.74 -6.87
N CYS A 558 -26.70 -34.79 -6.07
CA CYS A 558 -25.47 -34.07 -6.32
C CYS A 558 -24.22 -34.73 -5.67
N ILE A 559 -24.43 -35.77 -4.85
CA ILE A 559 -23.34 -36.54 -4.23
C ILE A 559 -22.75 -37.51 -5.26
N ASP A 560 -21.41 -37.58 -5.37
CA ASP A 560 -20.62 -38.46 -6.25
C ASP A 560 -20.99 -38.34 -7.76
N THR A 561 -21.58 -37.23 -8.19
CA THR A 561 -22.09 -37.05 -9.57
C THR A 561 -21.43 -35.93 -10.37
N GLY A 562 -20.42 -35.29 -9.83
CA GLY A 562 -19.58 -34.32 -10.52
C GLY A 562 -18.66 -34.95 -11.58
N ASN A 563 -17.72 -34.17 -12.11
CA ASN A 563 -16.78 -34.64 -13.12
C ASN A 563 -15.99 -35.86 -12.61
N PRO A 564 -16.00 -36.99 -13.31
CA PRO A 564 -15.39 -38.24 -12.85
C PRO A 564 -13.85 -38.26 -12.99
N ALA A 565 -13.21 -37.19 -13.47
CA ALA A 565 -11.77 -37.15 -13.55
C ALA A 565 -11.12 -37.02 -12.14
N ALA A 566 -10.07 -37.77 -11.89
CA ALA A 566 -9.51 -37.95 -10.54
C ALA A 566 -8.98 -36.65 -9.88
N GLU A 567 -8.69 -35.62 -10.67
CA GLU A 567 -8.31 -34.30 -10.19
C GLU A 567 -9.44 -33.54 -9.50
N TYR A 568 -10.68 -33.95 -9.71
CA TYR A 568 -11.86 -33.36 -9.06
C TYR A 568 -12.37 -34.18 -7.87
N ASN A 569 -11.76 -35.29 -7.54
CA ASN A 569 -12.20 -36.11 -6.40
C ASN A 569 -12.22 -35.29 -5.12
N ASP A 570 -13.17 -35.62 -4.26
CA ASP A 570 -13.28 -35.03 -2.92
C ASP A 570 -12.08 -35.32 -2.03
N THR A 571 -11.92 -34.59 -0.96
CA THR A 571 -10.78 -34.71 -0.05
C THR A 571 -10.66 -36.09 0.61
N ASP A 572 -11.76 -36.84 0.72
CA ASP A 572 -11.78 -38.20 1.25
C ASP A 572 -11.50 -39.27 0.17
N GLY A 573 -11.35 -38.85 -1.09
CA GLY A 573 -11.04 -39.69 -2.24
C GLY A 573 -12.26 -40.28 -2.94
N SER A 574 -13.50 -39.94 -2.54
CA SER A 574 -14.73 -40.26 -3.27
C SER A 574 -14.81 -39.48 -4.59
N ALA A 575 -15.79 -39.81 -5.45
CA ALA A 575 -16.05 -39.01 -6.64
C ALA A 575 -16.56 -37.62 -6.23
N ASN A 576 -16.38 -36.65 -7.12
CA ASN A 576 -16.72 -35.24 -6.83
C ASN A 576 -18.21 -35.06 -6.50
N ASP A 577 -18.49 -34.43 -5.37
CA ASP A 577 -19.79 -33.87 -5.05
C ASP A 577 -19.93 -32.51 -5.76
N MET A 578 -21.09 -32.27 -6.37
CA MET A 578 -21.35 -30.94 -6.92
C MET A 578 -21.54 -29.89 -5.80
N GLY A 579 -21.09 -28.66 -6.03
CA GLY A 579 -21.26 -27.55 -5.11
C GLY A 579 -20.07 -27.26 -4.20
N ALA A 580 -20.23 -26.29 -3.31
CA ALA A 580 -19.14 -25.67 -2.54
C ALA A 580 -18.37 -26.63 -1.62
N TYR A 581 -18.99 -27.71 -1.22
CA TYR A 581 -18.42 -28.68 -0.27
C TYR A 581 -17.73 -29.87 -0.95
N GLY A 582 -17.85 -30.01 -2.28
CA GLY A 582 -17.19 -31.04 -3.05
C GLY A 582 -15.84 -30.64 -3.64
N GLY A 583 -15.14 -31.62 -4.21
CA GLY A 583 -13.86 -31.46 -4.86
C GLY A 583 -12.66 -31.39 -3.92
N PRO A 584 -11.46 -31.25 -4.49
CA PRO A 584 -10.21 -31.31 -3.73
C PRO A 584 -10.01 -30.13 -2.77
N ASN A 585 -10.77 -29.05 -2.96
CA ASN A 585 -10.78 -27.85 -2.12
C ASN A 585 -12.18 -27.64 -1.50
N GLY A 586 -12.99 -28.69 -1.34
CA GLY A 586 -14.32 -28.58 -0.77
C GLY A 586 -14.30 -27.85 0.56
N MET A 587 -15.21 -26.90 0.73
CA MET A 587 -15.40 -26.24 2.01
C MET A 587 -15.54 -27.34 3.07
N ILE A 588 -14.70 -27.29 4.07
CA ILE A 588 -14.98 -28.09 5.26
C ILE A 588 -16.31 -27.55 5.75
N PRO A 589 -17.38 -28.37 5.86
CA PRO A 589 -18.51 -27.91 6.61
C PRO A 589 -17.86 -27.43 7.91
N THR A 590 -17.69 -26.12 8.07
CA THR A 590 -17.55 -25.63 9.43
C THR A 590 -18.69 -26.34 10.06
N SER A 591 -18.37 -27.47 10.76
CA SER A 591 -19.39 -27.96 11.59
C SER A 591 -19.91 -26.69 12.16
N ILE A 592 -21.17 -26.38 11.77
CA ILE A 592 -22.01 -25.65 12.68
C ILE A 592 -21.84 -26.31 14.05
N GLY A 593 -20.87 -27.05 14.27
CA GLY A 593 -20.42 -27.86 15.31
C GLY A 593 -19.02 -27.64 15.75
N ASP A 594 -18.45 -26.59 15.56
CA ASP A 594 -17.91 -25.87 16.68
C ASP A 594 -19.14 -25.40 17.43
N GLU A 595 -19.86 -26.43 17.92
CA GLU A 595 -21.02 -26.31 18.75
C GLU A 595 -21.90 -25.05 18.47
N VAL A 596 -22.50 -24.95 17.28
CA VAL A 596 -23.87 -24.52 17.21
C VAL A 596 -24.72 -25.75 17.55
N THR A 597 -24.66 -26.15 18.78
CA THR A 597 -25.82 -26.74 19.38
C THR A 597 -26.92 -25.71 19.25
N GLU A 598 -27.90 -26.03 18.43
CA GLU A 598 -29.22 -25.41 18.31
C GLU A 598 -29.26 -23.91 18.03
N VAL A 599 -29.93 -23.62 16.87
CA VAL A 599 -30.62 -22.36 16.55
C VAL A 599 -30.00 -21.18 17.27
N ALA A 600 -29.18 -20.44 16.54
CA ALA A 600 -28.70 -19.15 17.02
C ALA A 600 -29.91 -18.28 17.37
N VAL A 601 -30.40 -18.40 18.56
CA VAL A 601 -31.06 -17.30 19.23
C VAL A 601 -29.97 -16.25 19.33
N VAL A 602 -30.05 -15.25 18.47
CA VAL A 602 -29.13 -14.13 18.39
C VAL A 602 -28.73 -13.69 19.79
N ASN A 603 -27.43 -13.72 20.11
CA ASN A 603 -26.92 -13.11 21.31
C ASN A 603 -27.33 -11.64 21.24
N SER A 604 -28.39 -11.24 21.94
CA SER A 604 -28.84 -9.87 21.92
C SER A 604 -27.98 -9.07 22.89
N LEU A 605 -27.38 -8.01 22.42
CA LEU A 605 -26.66 -7.05 23.25
C LEU A 605 -27.33 -5.69 23.07
N ARG A 606 -27.85 -5.11 24.15
CA ARG A 606 -28.53 -3.81 24.10
C ARG A 606 -28.41 -3.08 25.44
N ASN A 607 -28.43 -1.75 25.42
CA ASN A 607 -28.50 -0.97 26.66
C ASN A 607 -29.75 -0.11 26.71
N TYR A 608 -30.30 0.05 27.91
CA TYR A 608 -31.46 0.91 28.16
C TYR A 608 -31.38 1.52 29.58
N PRO A 609 -31.64 2.82 29.71
CA PRO A 609 -31.89 3.80 28.64
C PRO A 609 -30.66 4.11 27.77
N ASN A 610 -30.87 4.55 26.54
CA ASN A 610 -29.86 5.09 25.66
C ASN A 610 -30.51 6.22 24.83
N PRO A 611 -30.16 7.52 24.98
CA PRO A 611 -29.14 8.06 25.90
C PRO A 611 -29.48 7.86 27.39
N PHE A 612 -28.47 7.88 28.26
CA PHE A 612 -28.60 7.63 29.69
C PHE A 612 -27.90 8.68 30.58
N ASN A 613 -28.28 8.75 31.91
CA ASN A 613 -27.72 9.73 32.86
C ASN A 613 -27.80 9.21 34.31
N PRO A 614 -26.71 8.92 35.01
CA PRO A 614 -25.45 8.40 34.46
C PRO A 614 -25.47 6.87 34.31
N VAL A 615 -26.61 6.22 34.58
CA VAL A 615 -26.77 4.77 34.72
C VAL A 615 -27.50 4.19 33.53
N THR A 616 -26.98 3.10 32.95
CA THR A 616 -27.66 2.29 31.94
C THR A 616 -27.56 0.82 32.29
N ASN A 617 -28.57 0.05 31.92
CA ASN A 617 -28.59 -1.40 32.07
C ASN A 617 -28.22 -2.03 30.72
N ILE A 618 -27.15 -2.79 30.67
CA ILE A 618 -26.72 -3.55 29.50
C ILE A 618 -27.31 -4.95 29.61
N ALA A 619 -28.31 -5.21 28.78
CA ALA A 619 -28.95 -6.51 28.65
C ALA A 619 -28.26 -7.33 27.55
N PHE A 620 -27.93 -8.58 27.86
CA PHE A 620 -27.35 -9.50 26.92
C PHE A 620 -27.88 -10.91 27.10
N ASN A 621 -27.93 -11.67 26.01
CA ASN A 621 -28.32 -13.08 26.05
C ASN A 621 -27.11 -13.95 25.79
N VAL A 622 -26.91 -14.99 26.57
CA VAL A 622 -25.86 -16.00 26.40
C VAL A 622 -26.53 -17.29 25.92
N ASN A 623 -26.22 -17.72 24.68
CA ASN A 623 -26.85 -18.91 24.13
C ASN A 623 -26.33 -20.20 24.73
N VAL A 624 -25.03 -20.26 25.00
CA VAL A 624 -24.36 -21.41 25.62
C VAL A 624 -23.60 -20.90 26.82
N SER A 625 -23.75 -21.60 27.94
CA SER A 625 -23.07 -21.25 29.20
C SER A 625 -21.56 -21.16 28.98
N GLY A 626 -20.96 -20.02 29.31
CA GLY A 626 -19.53 -19.77 29.05
C GLY A 626 -19.02 -18.50 29.69
N ASN A 627 -17.75 -18.20 29.48
CA ASN A 627 -17.14 -16.97 29.92
C ASN A 627 -17.66 -15.79 29.07
N VAL A 628 -18.07 -14.70 29.73
CA VAL A 628 -18.53 -13.47 29.08
C VAL A 628 -17.69 -12.31 29.58
N VAL A 629 -17.13 -11.59 28.66
CA VAL A 629 -16.39 -10.34 28.88
C VAL A 629 -17.22 -9.20 28.32
N ILE A 630 -17.48 -8.15 29.12
CA ILE A 630 -18.11 -6.90 28.63
C ILE A 630 -17.23 -5.74 29.05
N GLU A 631 -16.76 -5.01 28.08
CA GLU A 631 -15.86 -3.88 28.24
C GLU A 631 -16.46 -2.60 27.64
N ILE A 632 -16.15 -1.45 28.24
CA ILE A 632 -16.59 -0.13 27.78
C ILE A 632 -15.41 0.64 27.23
N TYR A 633 -15.61 1.26 26.09
CA TYR A 633 -14.62 2.08 25.39
C TYR A 633 -15.16 3.49 25.14
N ASN A 634 -14.29 4.49 25.12
CA ASN A 634 -14.65 5.85 24.70
C ASN A 634 -14.66 5.94 23.16
N SER A 635 -15.03 7.12 22.62
CA SER A 635 -15.03 7.38 21.15
C SER A 635 -13.64 7.36 20.48
N ARG A 636 -12.58 7.24 21.28
CA ARG A 636 -11.20 7.07 20.82
C ARG A 636 -10.74 5.61 20.92
N GLY A 637 -11.64 4.68 21.25
CA GLY A 637 -11.34 3.27 21.44
C GLY A 637 -10.60 2.89 22.71
N GLN A 638 -10.30 3.85 23.58
CA GLN A 638 -9.62 3.56 24.85
C GLN A 638 -10.55 2.86 25.82
N LYS A 639 -10.09 1.76 26.41
CA LYS A 639 -10.85 1.05 27.42
C LYS A 639 -11.08 1.94 28.63
N VAL A 640 -12.34 2.08 28.97
CA VAL A 640 -12.84 2.90 30.09
C VAL A 640 -13.14 2.06 31.31
N SER A 641 -13.80 0.91 31.09
CA SER A 641 -14.20 0.03 32.18
C SER A 641 -14.38 -1.40 31.72
N SER A 642 -14.06 -2.37 32.58
CA SER A 642 -14.37 -3.77 32.41
C SER A 642 -15.53 -4.13 33.33
N LEU A 643 -16.72 -4.37 32.76
CA LEU A 643 -17.93 -4.60 33.57
C LEU A 643 -18.01 -6.02 34.07
N THR A 644 -17.57 -7.00 33.30
CA THR A 644 -17.53 -8.40 33.70
C THR A 644 -16.47 -9.17 32.89
N ASP A 645 -15.92 -10.20 33.51
CA ASP A 645 -15.13 -11.27 32.94
C ASP A 645 -15.43 -12.54 33.75
N ASP A 646 -16.66 -13.04 33.61
CA ASP A 646 -17.18 -14.10 34.45
C ASP A 646 -17.96 -15.14 33.63
N TYR A 647 -18.16 -16.31 34.21
CA TYR A 647 -18.97 -17.39 33.66
C TYR A 647 -20.45 -17.15 33.83
N TYR A 648 -21.19 -17.13 32.72
CA TYR A 648 -22.65 -16.99 32.68
C TYR A 648 -23.33 -18.25 32.17
N ALA A 649 -24.48 -18.59 32.76
CA ALA A 649 -25.32 -19.66 32.23
C ALA A 649 -26.04 -19.20 30.96
N ALA A 650 -26.47 -20.13 30.12
CA ALA A 650 -27.34 -19.82 28.98
C ALA A 650 -28.62 -19.08 29.45
N GLY A 651 -29.03 -18.04 28.73
CA GLY A 651 -30.19 -17.21 29.01
C GLY A 651 -29.91 -15.70 29.02
N GLU A 652 -30.94 -14.90 29.35
CA GLU A 652 -30.85 -13.44 29.42
C GLU A 652 -30.17 -12.98 30.72
N HIS A 653 -29.28 -12.02 30.60
CA HIS A 653 -28.53 -11.42 31.68
C HIS A 653 -28.54 -9.90 31.59
N ASN A 654 -28.25 -9.24 32.71
CA ASN A 654 -28.18 -7.80 32.81
C ASN A 654 -26.98 -7.39 33.64
N ILE A 655 -26.26 -6.35 33.20
CA ILE A 655 -25.20 -5.72 33.97
C ILE A 655 -25.39 -4.21 33.92
N ILE A 656 -25.05 -3.52 34.99
CA ILE A 656 -25.25 -2.07 35.08
C ILE A 656 -23.93 -1.37 34.91
N TRP A 657 -23.90 -0.37 34.01
CA TRP A 657 -22.84 0.62 33.98
C TRP A 657 -23.33 1.95 34.52
N ASP A 658 -22.60 2.50 35.49
CA ASP A 658 -22.92 3.73 36.18
C ASP A 658 -22.18 4.98 35.65
N GLY A 659 -21.51 4.87 34.53
CA GLY A 659 -20.75 5.95 33.93
C GLY A 659 -19.44 6.25 34.65
N THR A 660 -18.79 5.21 35.22
CA THR A 660 -17.45 5.30 35.84
C THR A 660 -16.43 4.46 35.12
N ASN A 661 -15.14 4.83 35.26
CA ASN A 661 -14.01 4.03 34.80
C ASN A 661 -13.62 2.96 35.84
N ASP A 662 -12.64 2.09 35.52
CA ASP A 662 -12.15 1.03 36.43
C ASP A 662 -11.57 1.55 37.74
N ARG A 663 -11.31 2.85 37.87
CA ARG A 663 -10.85 3.50 39.12
C ARG A 663 -12.02 4.04 39.97
N GLY A 664 -13.25 3.96 39.45
CA GLY A 664 -14.44 4.53 40.07
C GLY A 664 -14.62 6.04 39.81
N ASP A 665 -13.84 6.63 38.91
CA ASP A 665 -14.00 8.04 38.55
C ASP A 665 -15.12 8.20 37.51
N ASN A 666 -15.89 9.26 37.63
CA ASN A 666 -16.92 9.59 36.65
C ASN A 666 -16.30 9.99 35.32
N VAL A 667 -16.75 9.38 34.22
CA VAL A 667 -16.35 9.74 32.88
C VAL A 667 -17.18 10.89 32.31
N ALA A 668 -16.71 11.57 31.27
CA ALA A 668 -17.38 12.72 30.65
C ALA A 668 -18.66 12.32 29.91
N SER A 669 -19.55 13.29 29.63
CA SER A 669 -20.65 13.08 28.67
C SER A 669 -20.07 12.86 27.27
N GLY A 670 -20.64 11.91 26.54
CA GLY A 670 -20.17 11.57 25.21
C GLY A 670 -20.65 10.23 24.71
N ILE A 671 -20.11 9.82 23.57
CA ILE A 671 -20.34 8.50 22.96
C ILE A 671 -19.40 7.50 23.59
N TYR A 672 -19.95 6.33 23.94
CA TYR A 672 -19.23 5.16 24.44
C TYR A 672 -19.64 3.94 23.65
N LEU A 673 -18.71 3.02 23.46
CA LEU A 673 -18.95 1.71 22.88
C LEU A 673 -18.87 0.67 24.00
N TYR A 674 -19.72 -0.34 23.94
CA TYR A 674 -19.63 -1.49 24.82
C TYR A 674 -19.51 -2.77 24.00
N LYS A 675 -18.46 -3.54 24.30
CA LYS A 675 -18.07 -4.76 23.59
C LYS A 675 -18.32 -5.97 24.46
N MET A 676 -19.07 -6.95 23.93
CA MET A 676 -19.28 -8.24 24.57
C MET A 676 -18.49 -9.30 23.82
N LYS A 677 -17.74 -10.12 24.53
CA LYS A 677 -17.16 -11.38 24.05
C LYS A 677 -17.78 -12.52 24.85
N ALA A 678 -18.24 -13.60 24.19
CA ALA A 678 -18.82 -14.74 24.86
C ALA A 678 -18.31 -16.05 24.26
N GLY A 679 -17.87 -16.99 25.10
CA GLY A 679 -17.43 -18.33 24.70
C GLY A 679 -16.22 -18.37 23.75
N GLY A 680 -15.42 -17.31 23.69
CA GLY A 680 -14.23 -17.21 22.84
C GLY A 680 -14.52 -16.96 21.35
N ARG A 681 -15.79 -16.92 20.93
CA ARG A 681 -16.17 -16.86 19.50
C ARG A 681 -17.19 -15.78 19.15
N TYR A 682 -18.04 -15.38 20.10
CA TYR A 682 -19.03 -14.33 19.87
C TYR A 682 -18.49 -12.98 20.31
N THR A 683 -18.51 -12.02 19.40
CA THR A 683 -18.18 -10.62 19.70
C THR A 683 -19.30 -9.73 19.14
N SER A 684 -19.80 -8.82 19.98
CA SER A 684 -20.77 -7.79 19.57
C SER A 684 -20.39 -6.46 20.20
N THR A 685 -20.36 -5.41 19.41
CA THR A 685 -20.10 -4.04 19.86
C THR A 685 -21.30 -3.16 19.57
N LYS A 686 -21.71 -2.35 20.54
CA LYS A 686 -22.84 -1.43 20.43
C LYS A 686 -22.48 -0.05 20.99
N LYS A 687 -23.15 0.97 20.51
CA LYS A 687 -22.98 2.37 20.91
C LYS A 687 -23.97 2.77 21.99
N MET A 688 -23.54 3.61 22.92
CA MET A 688 -24.39 4.25 23.91
C MET A 688 -23.98 5.71 24.13
N ILE A 689 -24.92 6.54 24.57
CA ILE A 689 -24.69 7.98 24.77
C ILE A 689 -24.93 8.34 26.23
N LEU A 690 -23.86 8.78 26.91
CA LEU A 690 -23.94 9.30 28.28
C LEU A 690 -24.19 10.81 28.27
N LEU A 691 -25.27 11.23 28.93
CA LEU A 691 -25.61 12.64 29.14
C LEU A 691 -25.49 12.94 30.66
N LYS A 692 -24.64 13.85 31.06
CA LYS A 692 -24.52 14.35 32.43
C LYS A 692 -25.01 15.77 32.53
#